data_37574bd4f1a3b607168202a2b56232a0
#
_entry.id   37574bd4f1a3b607168202a2b56232a0
#
_cell.length_a   1.000
_cell.length_b   1.000
_cell.length_c   1.000
_cell.angle_alpha   90.00
_cell.angle_beta   90.00
_cell.angle_gamma   90.00
#
_symmetry.space_group_name_H-M   'P 1'
#
loop_
_entity.id
_entity.type
_entity.pdbx_description
1 polymer ?
#
loop_
_entity_poly.entity_id
_entity_poly.type
_entity_poly.pdbx_seq_one_letter_code
_entity_poly.pdbx_strand_id
1 'polypeptide(L)'
;MYPDRSVLPQNPAAPQASATPMIDGPKSYEQRKVHTVGVSWDAVTLTDTSAFPPDSMGAAGPTQFIAAVNGRIRSFTKNGVADGVLNLDPNVFFASVMTPVGGAVVLNFTSDPQIRYDRFSGRWYISIIDVPCTNATCTTTAPNRWMVAVSDAASNGTISGSTAWTFFQFQTDPGTNFCDYPSLGIDVNALYMGCNMFSNVGSFVGTNGYVIRKSSIQGAGPMTVTMFANLVSGSTGAGPFSPRGVDNYDSTATEGYFVGVDNATFSTLMFRRVSNPGSASPTISANISVTVSGTTFPNRVEHAGNTGGANGNLGSLDDRLYAAMIRNGRLWSAHSFRVNNAGVASTVADARNAVRWYELQNLTTTPTLVQSGTVFDNAATRAAARQYFIPSVAVTGQNHAVVGFTMAGTPVGATPAYAARLAGDPLSTMTGPPTTAATTFGTTTANYNPAADPGGASGRRWGDYSFTMVDPLDDMTVFTVQEYNQALNSYAVRVGKLAAPPPATPTCAGSPITFAGPTGNVVINATSSGGSGFYDPGPNLPAPALPFNHLSATVTNAIVNSVTYNSPTQATLNITALATGSQNVTITNPDGQSVTANGCINVQNAVAPDLGITITDGVTTATPGGSVTYTITASNASATPATGATVADTFPAALTCTWTCVGAGGGTCTASGSGNINDTVNLPVGASTTYTATCAISAAATGTLSNTATVTVAGDPNAANNSATDTDTLTPQANLGITKTDGVTTATAGGSVTYTITASNAGPSNAPGSTVSDTFPASLTCNWTCVGAGGGTCTASGSGNIADTVNLPEGGSTTYTASCTISAAATGTPGPAATTCERGTTIASRKPPWTCGSRMALPRKRISGQWLASPARHRAHSPHGRLGSTATTAPTARSPTPCPTAATVPAISCPRIIGSLSRTAPKPPCRK
;
A
#
# COMPACT_ATOMS: atom_id res chain seq x y z
N MET A 1 29.60 41.04 2.77
CA MET A 1 29.88 40.67 4.18
C MET A 1 28.60 40.86 4.96
N TYR A 2 28.21 39.87 5.76
CA TYR A 2 27.12 40.07 6.72
C TYR A 2 27.45 41.22 7.68
N PRO A 3 26.43 41.89 8.19
CA PRO A 3 26.67 42.92 9.23
C PRO A 3 27.34 42.30 10.44
N ASP A 4 28.25 43.03 11.08
CA ASP A 4 28.85 42.58 12.34
C ASP A 4 27.82 42.69 13.48
N ARG A 5 27.12 41.56 13.69
CA ARG A 5 26.10 41.48 14.75
C ARG A 5 26.68 41.24 16.15
N SER A 6 27.99 41.00 16.26
CA SER A 6 28.62 40.71 17.55
C SER A 6 28.57 41.89 18.54
N VAL A 7 28.34 43.11 18.04
CA VAL A 7 28.33 44.37 18.79
C VAL A 7 26.92 44.92 19.02
N LEU A 8 25.86 44.18 18.66
CA LEU A 8 24.50 44.67 18.86
C LEU A 8 24.18 44.91 20.34
N PRO A 9 23.41 45.97 20.66
CA PRO A 9 22.92 46.20 22.01
C PRO A 9 21.85 45.16 22.39
N GLN A 10 21.75 44.85 23.69
CA GLN A 10 20.63 44.11 24.23
C GLN A 10 19.35 44.90 24.21
N ASN A 11 18.22 44.30 23.98
CA ASN A 11 16.92 44.92 24.20
C ASN A 11 16.79 45.26 25.69
N PRO A 12 16.59 46.54 26.05
CA PRO A 12 16.53 46.97 27.46
C PRO A 12 15.34 46.33 28.22
N ALA A 13 14.30 45.90 27.51
CA ALA A 13 13.14 45.21 28.10
C ALA A 13 13.36 43.68 28.25
N ALA A 14 14.49 43.16 27.83
CA ALA A 14 14.75 41.73 27.91
C ALA A 14 14.75 41.25 29.36
N PRO A 15 13.98 40.23 29.74
CA PRO A 15 14.04 39.70 31.06
C PRO A 15 15.45 39.13 31.31
N GLN A 16 16.00 39.42 32.50
CA GLN A 16 17.20 38.74 32.95
C GLN A 16 16.88 37.24 32.92
N ALA A 17 17.66 36.47 32.18
CA ALA A 17 17.44 35.06 32.09
C ALA A 17 17.53 34.49 33.51
N SER A 18 16.40 34.12 34.07
CA SER A 18 16.35 33.18 35.16
C SER A 18 16.97 31.89 34.61
N ALA A 19 18.18 31.58 35.02
CA ALA A 19 18.75 30.27 34.81
C ALA A 19 17.82 29.31 35.53
N THR A 20 16.91 28.66 34.80
CA THR A 20 16.35 27.43 35.29
C THR A 20 17.44 26.42 35.01
N PRO A 21 18.20 25.94 36.02
CA PRO A 21 19.16 24.91 35.84
C PRO A 21 18.41 23.73 35.23
N MET A 22 18.97 23.04 34.26
CA MET A 22 18.62 21.64 34.09
C MET A 22 18.82 21.01 35.47
N ILE A 23 17.71 20.73 36.14
CA ILE A 23 17.73 20.23 37.51
C ILE A 23 18.50 18.93 37.45
N ASP A 24 19.67 18.94 38.08
CA ASP A 24 20.37 17.76 38.54
C ASP A 24 19.47 17.17 39.65
N GLY A 25 18.35 16.55 39.22
CA GLY A 25 17.40 15.88 40.08
C GLY A 25 17.99 14.53 40.49
N PRO A 26 17.65 14.00 41.69
CA PRO A 26 18.20 12.76 42.19
C PRO A 26 18.00 11.62 41.18
N LYS A 27 18.99 10.74 41.10
CA LYS A 27 19.21 9.60 40.17
C LYS A 27 18.09 8.55 40.06
N SER A 28 16.83 8.91 40.21
CA SER A 28 15.67 8.01 40.14
C SER A 28 14.62 8.41 39.15
N TYR A 29 14.93 9.27 38.18
CA TYR A 29 14.05 9.39 37.01
C TYR A 29 14.32 8.17 36.09
N GLU A 30 13.35 7.29 36.00
CA GLU A 30 13.27 6.37 34.83
C GLU A 30 13.60 7.19 33.59
N GLN A 31 14.51 6.69 32.74
CA GLN A 31 14.86 7.34 31.49
C GLN A 31 13.57 7.52 30.69
N ARG A 32 12.98 8.71 30.76
CA ARG A 32 11.82 9.05 29.91
C ARG A 32 12.26 8.82 28.47
N LYS A 33 11.63 7.87 27.80
CA LYS A 33 11.87 7.59 26.41
C LYS A 33 11.28 8.71 25.56
N VAL A 34 12.02 9.83 25.47
CA VAL A 34 11.81 10.81 24.41
C VAL A 34 12.02 10.12 23.06
N HIS A 35 11.73 10.77 21.96
CA HIS A 35 12.01 10.21 20.63
C HIS A 35 13.35 9.50 20.58
N THR A 36 13.37 8.28 20.02
CA THR A 36 14.58 7.43 19.97
C THR A 36 15.01 7.23 18.53
N VAL A 37 16.33 7.12 18.30
CA VAL A 37 16.87 6.83 16.97
C VAL A 37 16.44 5.41 16.56
N GLY A 38 15.58 5.32 15.55
CA GLY A 38 15.19 4.05 14.95
C GLY A 38 16.18 3.64 13.85
N VAL A 39 16.34 4.49 12.83
CA VAL A 39 17.25 4.29 11.71
C VAL A 39 18.01 5.58 11.45
N SER A 40 19.26 5.49 11.01
CA SER A 40 20.01 6.64 10.51
C SER A 40 20.93 6.23 9.36
N TRP A 41 21.15 7.15 8.41
CA TRP A 41 21.98 6.89 7.23
C TRP A 41 22.65 8.16 6.73
N ASP A 42 23.74 7.99 5.96
CA ASP A 42 24.37 9.11 5.24
C ASP A 42 23.66 9.30 3.91
N ALA A 43 23.04 10.45 3.72
CA ALA A 43 22.34 10.78 2.49
C ALA A 43 23.33 11.17 1.38
N VAL A 44 24.30 11.99 1.71
CA VAL A 44 25.39 12.41 0.80
C VAL A 44 26.67 12.63 1.59
N THR A 45 27.81 12.55 0.88
CA THR A 45 29.15 12.84 1.41
C THR A 45 29.80 13.94 0.58
N LEU A 46 30.92 14.49 1.05
CA LEU A 46 31.73 15.44 0.27
C LEU A 46 32.11 14.88 -1.11
N THR A 47 32.35 13.56 -1.21
CA THR A 47 32.67 12.91 -2.49
C THR A 47 31.50 12.94 -3.48
N ASP A 48 30.25 12.93 -2.96
CA ASP A 48 29.06 13.01 -3.81
C ASP A 48 28.79 14.42 -4.35
N THR A 49 29.20 15.45 -3.61
CA THR A 49 28.81 16.85 -3.86
C THR A 49 29.96 17.70 -4.41
N SER A 50 31.18 17.47 -3.95
CA SER A 50 32.35 18.33 -4.18
C SER A 50 32.14 19.81 -3.78
N ALA A 51 31.20 20.09 -2.88
CA ALA A 51 30.78 21.43 -2.46
C ALA A 51 31.13 21.70 -0.99
N PHE A 52 31.46 22.95 -0.65
CA PHE A 52 31.61 23.46 0.70
C PHE A 52 30.80 24.77 0.86
N PRO A 53 29.87 24.81 1.82
CA PRO A 53 29.35 23.74 2.65
C PRO A 53 28.27 22.91 1.91
N PRO A 54 27.78 21.78 2.48
CA PRO A 54 26.70 21.01 1.87
C PRO A 54 25.33 21.67 1.96
N ASP A 55 25.11 22.55 2.93
CA ASP A 55 23.82 23.18 3.23
C ASP A 55 22.71 22.13 3.39
N SER A 56 22.79 21.44 4.52
CA SER A 56 22.05 20.21 4.81
C SER A 56 20.55 20.43 4.83
N MET A 57 19.84 19.88 3.83
CA MET A 57 18.40 19.97 3.69
C MET A 57 17.82 18.63 3.24
N GLY A 58 16.59 18.34 3.64
CA GLY A 58 15.86 17.16 3.21
C GLY A 58 14.41 17.20 3.67
N ALA A 59 13.57 16.35 3.11
CA ALA A 59 12.17 16.24 3.50
C ALA A 59 11.68 14.79 3.39
N ALA A 60 10.78 14.41 4.31
CA ALA A 60 10.06 13.15 4.26
C ALA A 60 8.73 13.34 3.51
N GLY A 61 8.46 12.48 2.56
CA GLY A 61 7.17 12.34 1.89
C GLY A 61 6.43 11.08 2.37
N PRO A 62 5.40 10.66 1.64
CA PRO A 62 4.61 9.48 2.02
C PRO A 62 5.43 8.20 2.12
N THR A 63 6.26 7.92 1.13
CA THR A 63 7.02 6.66 0.98
C THR A 63 8.52 6.88 0.92
N GLN A 64 8.97 8.10 0.62
CA GLN A 64 10.35 8.44 0.32
C GLN A 64 10.86 9.57 1.20
N PHE A 65 12.18 9.63 1.31
CA PHE A 65 12.93 10.76 1.84
C PHE A 65 13.79 11.34 0.73
N ILE A 66 13.77 12.66 0.54
CA ILE A 66 14.63 13.34 -0.44
C ILE A 66 15.60 14.26 0.31
N ALA A 67 16.90 14.04 0.11
CA ALA A 67 17.93 14.98 0.50
C ALA A 67 18.22 15.92 -0.66
N ALA A 68 18.27 17.24 -0.40
CA ALA A 68 18.63 18.26 -1.36
C ALA A 68 19.71 19.13 -0.73
N VAL A 69 20.94 19.02 -1.23
CA VAL A 69 22.11 19.71 -0.71
C VAL A 69 22.88 20.39 -1.85
N ASN A 70 23.82 21.25 -1.55
CA ASN A 70 24.73 21.78 -2.56
C ASN A 70 25.39 20.62 -3.32
N GLY A 71 25.25 20.61 -4.64
CA GLY A 71 25.83 19.61 -5.53
C GLY A 71 25.08 18.28 -5.63
N ARG A 72 24.01 18.02 -4.84
CA ARG A 72 23.29 16.74 -4.95
C ARG A 72 21.83 16.81 -4.50
N ILE A 73 20.95 16.22 -5.31
CA ILE A 73 19.57 15.85 -4.93
C ILE A 73 19.49 14.33 -5.02
N ARG A 74 19.11 13.65 -3.93
CA ARG A 74 19.05 12.18 -3.87
C ARG A 74 17.84 11.69 -3.09
N SER A 75 17.18 10.65 -3.60
CA SER A 75 16.01 10.03 -2.97
C SER A 75 16.32 8.67 -2.32
N PHE A 76 15.56 8.36 -1.29
CA PHE A 76 15.68 7.17 -0.46
C PHE A 76 14.29 6.66 -0.07
N THR A 77 14.19 5.38 0.28
CA THR A 77 13.08 4.92 1.10
C THR A 77 13.14 5.58 2.48
N LYS A 78 12.05 5.62 3.22
CA LYS A 78 12.04 6.14 4.61
C LYS A 78 12.93 5.37 5.59
N ASN A 79 13.53 4.28 5.18
CA ASN A 79 14.50 3.50 5.96
C ASN A 79 15.94 3.65 5.45
N GLY A 80 16.19 4.64 4.60
CA GLY A 80 17.54 5.06 4.20
C GLY A 80 18.17 4.24 3.08
N VAL A 81 17.41 3.40 2.39
CA VAL A 81 17.89 2.70 1.20
C VAL A 81 17.73 3.62 -0.01
N ALA A 82 18.82 3.93 -0.72
CA ALA A 82 18.75 4.70 -1.96
C ALA A 82 17.86 3.96 -2.97
N ASP A 83 16.83 4.63 -3.49
CA ASP A 83 15.86 4.03 -4.41
C ASP A 83 16.21 4.22 -5.88
N GLY A 84 17.24 5.02 -6.17
CA GLY A 84 17.74 5.27 -7.51
C GLY A 84 16.85 6.18 -8.38
N VAL A 85 15.78 6.74 -7.84
CA VAL A 85 14.85 7.60 -8.58
C VAL A 85 15.44 8.97 -8.82
N LEU A 86 15.98 9.61 -7.78
CA LEU A 86 16.76 10.84 -7.90
C LEU A 86 18.20 10.60 -7.41
N ASN A 87 19.15 10.99 -8.24
CA ASN A 87 20.57 11.09 -7.90
C ASN A 87 21.22 12.06 -8.88
N LEU A 88 20.93 13.35 -8.73
CA LEU A 88 21.17 14.39 -9.74
C LEU A 88 21.96 15.55 -9.15
N ASP A 89 22.77 16.19 -10.00
CA ASP A 89 23.35 17.51 -9.75
C ASP A 89 22.26 18.57 -9.90
N PRO A 90 22.02 19.46 -8.91
CA PRO A 90 21.04 20.54 -9.01
C PRO A 90 21.31 21.51 -10.16
N ASN A 91 22.57 21.70 -10.59
CA ASN A 91 22.88 22.50 -11.78
C ASN A 91 22.28 21.88 -13.06
N VAL A 92 22.23 20.55 -13.13
CA VAL A 92 21.61 19.84 -14.25
C VAL A 92 20.08 19.84 -14.09
N PHE A 93 19.59 19.62 -12.88
CA PHE A 93 18.15 19.54 -12.62
C PHE A 93 17.43 20.86 -12.91
N PHE A 94 18.05 22.00 -12.56
CA PHE A 94 17.49 23.35 -12.76
C PHE A 94 17.99 24.07 -14.00
N ALA A 95 18.79 23.42 -14.86
CA ALA A 95 19.46 24.06 -16.00
C ALA A 95 18.54 24.91 -16.89
N SER A 96 17.29 24.48 -17.09
CA SER A 96 16.31 25.17 -17.96
C SER A 96 15.85 26.55 -17.43
N VAL A 97 16.03 26.81 -16.14
CA VAL A 97 15.54 28.02 -15.46
C VAL A 97 16.63 28.87 -14.81
N MET A 98 17.88 28.41 -14.84
CA MET A 98 19.03 29.18 -14.37
C MET A 98 19.27 30.44 -15.21
N THR A 99 19.96 31.44 -14.65
CA THR A 99 20.45 32.58 -15.40
C THR A 99 21.44 32.10 -16.48
N PRO A 100 21.25 32.41 -17.76
CA PRO A 100 22.14 31.97 -18.81
C PRO A 100 23.57 32.53 -18.64
N VAL A 101 24.57 31.67 -18.83
CA VAL A 101 25.97 32.13 -18.94
C VAL A 101 26.15 32.83 -20.27
N GLY A 102 26.72 34.03 -20.24
CA GLY A 102 26.93 34.92 -21.40
C GLY A 102 26.74 36.38 -21.02
N GLY A 103 27.18 37.29 -21.85
CA GLY A 103 27.17 38.73 -21.55
C GLY A 103 28.03 39.05 -20.32
N ALA A 104 27.39 39.58 -19.26
CA ALA A 104 28.07 39.89 -18.00
C ALA A 104 28.28 38.67 -17.10
N VAL A 105 27.60 37.54 -17.32
CA VAL A 105 27.68 36.33 -16.48
C VAL A 105 28.70 35.37 -17.10
N VAL A 106 29.80 35.15 -16.40
CA VAL A 106 30.90 34.30 -16.88
C VAL A 106 30.88 32.89 -16.28
N LEU A 107 30.21 32.72 -15.14
CA LEU A 107 30.01 31.45 -14.43
C LEU A 107 28.66 31.49 -13.71
N ASN A 108 27.94 30.37 -13.67
CA ASN A 108 26.74 30.24 -12.90
C ASN A 108 26.63 28.83 -12.30
N PHE A 109 26.18 28.73 -11.08
CA PHE A 109 25.93 27.48 -10.37
C PHE A 109 24.79 27.65 -9.38
N THR A 110 24.27 26.54 -8.86
CA THR A 110 23.18 26.54 -7.86
C THR A 110 23.73 26.49 -6.43
N SER A 111 23.03 27.14 -5.48
CA SER A 111 23.36 27.13 -4.06
C SER A 111 22.11 27.17 -3.19
N ASP A 112 22.26 26.77 -1.93
CA ASP A 112 21.26 26.95 -0.88
C ASP A 112 19.92 26.28 -1.18
N PRO A 113 19.88 24.96 -1.38
CA PRO A 113 18.65 24.23 -1.68
C PRO A 113 17.70 24.21 -0.50
N GLN A 114 16.41 24.25 -0.79
CA GLN A 114 15.32 24.07 0.15
C GLN A 114 14.35 23.02 -0.41
N ILE A 115 13.81 22.16 0.42
CA ILE A 115 12.84 21.16 -0.02
C ILE A 115 11.70 21.02 0.99
N ARG A 116 10.47 20.84 0.47
CA ARG A 116 9.30 20.49 1.26
C ARG A 116 8.45 19.45 0.53
N TYR A 117 7.92 18.52 1.29
CA TYR A 117 6.74 17.77 0.88
C TYR A 117 5.51 18.48 1.46
N ASP A 118 4.61 18.89 0.59
CA ASP A 118 3.36 19.56 1.00
C ASP A 118 2.25 18.52 1.17
N ARG A 119 1.88 18.25 2.41
CA ARG A 119 0.80 17.31 2.75
C ARG A 119 -0.57 17.72 2.22
N PHE A 120 -0.80 19.04 1.95
CA PHE A 120 -2.08 19.55 1.47
C PHE A 120 -2.28 19.34 -0.03
N SER A 121 -1.23 19.37 -0.82
CA SER A 121 -1.29 19.18 -2.27
C SER A 121 -0.75 17.82 -2.75
N GLY A 122 -0.16 17.03 -1.86
CA GLY A 122 0.46 15.76 -2.21
C GLY A 122 1.68 15.90 -3.12
N ARG A 123 2.37 17.05 -3.10
CA ARG A 123 3.46 17.38 -4.03
C ARG A 123 4.76 17.73 -3.32
N TRP A 124 5.84 17.55 -4.04
CA TRP A 124 7.16 17.99 -3.65
C TRP A 124 7.46 19.37 -4.23
N TYR A 125 8.08 20.22 -3.42
CA TYR A 125 8.58 21.53 -3.80
C TYR A 125 10.08 21.57 -3.49
N ILE A 126 10.91 21.73 -4.51
CA ILE A 126 12.36 21.94 -4.37
C ILE A 126 12.66 23.32 -4.86
N SER A 127 13.30 24.14 -4.05
CA SER A 127 13.72 25.48 -4.45
C SER A 127 15.23 25.67 -4.22
N ILE A 128 15.84 26.51 -5.03
CA ILE A 128 17.28 26.78 -5.00
C ILE A 128 17.53 28.15 -5.64
N ILE A 129 18.60 28.82 -5.27
CA ILE A 129 19.05 30.01 -5.98
C ILE A 129 20.20 29.66 -6.95
N ASP A 130 20.35 30.45 -8.00
CA ASP A 130 21.60 30.44 -8.78
C ASP A 130 22.56 31.54 -8.31
N VAL A 131 23.84 31.39 -8.65
CA VAL A 131 24.93 32.33 -8.32
C VAL A 131 25.58 32.77 -9.63
N PRO A 132 25.00 33.78 -10.31
CA PRO A 132 25.53 34.29 -11.57
C PRO A 132 26.74 35.21 -11.34
N CYS A 133 27.93 34.64 -11.41
CA CYS A 133 29.20 35.34 -11.21
C CYS A 133 29.55 36.22 -12.44
N THR A 134 29.94 37.47 -12.17
CA THR A 134 30.39 38.38 -13.23
C THR A 134 31.91 38.37 -13.44
N ASN A 135 32.62 37.54 -12.67
CA ASN A 135 34.04 37.28 -12.89
C ASN A 135 34.35 35.79 -12.54
N ALA A 136 35.51 35.28 -12.99
CA ALA A 136 35.91 33.90 -12.87
C ALA A 136 36.17 33.48 -11.38
N THR A 137 36.43 34.39 -10.51
CA THR A 137 36.64 34.13 -9.05
C THR A 137 35.39 34.31 -8.22
N CYS A 138 34.27 34.67 -8.86
CA CYS A 138 32.99 34.89 -8.21
C CYS A 138 33.02 35.90 -7.03
N THR A 139 33.84 36.94 -7.13
CA THR A 139 33.90 38.02 -6.15
C THR A 139 32.84 39.09 -6.40
N THR A 140 32.24 39.10 -7.58
CA THR A 140 31.10 39.91 -7.97
C THR A 140 30.02 39.10 -8.64
N THR A 141 28.75 39.43 -8.35
CA THR A 141 27.59 38.69 -8.88
C THR A 141 26.62 39.64 -9.60
N ALA A 142 25.87 39.11 -10.55
CA ALA A 142 24.65 39.70 -11.04
C ALA A 142 23.47 39.37 -10.09
N PRO A 143 22.30 40.05 -10.20
CA PRO A 143 21.09 39.62 -9.53
C PRO A 143 20.75 38.20 -9.89
N ASN A 144 20.42 37.37 -8.90
CA ASN A 144 20.17 35.96 -9.06
C ASN A 144 18.70 35.65 -9.25
N ARG A 145 18.45 34.43 -9.73
CA ARG A 145 17.12 33.84 -9.80
C ARG A 145 16.87 32.96 -8.61
N TRP A 146 15.61 32.96 -8.14
CA TRP A 146 15.11 31.91 -7.28
C TRP A 146 14.28 30.95 -8.12
N MET A 147 14.66 29.69 -8.10
CA MET A 147 14.10 28.63 -8.93
C MET A 147 13.27 27.68 -8.06
N VAL A 148 12.18 27.19 -8.60
CA VAL A 148 11.28 26.25 -7.92
C VAL A 148 10.90 25.12 -8.86
N ALA A 149 11.09 23.88 -8.44
CA ALA A 149 10.59 22.68 -9.11
C ALA A 149 9.43 22.08 -8.31
N VAL A 150 8.35 21.75 -9.00
CA VAL A 150 7.13 21.20 -8.41
C VAL A 150 6.83 19.87 -9.06
N SER A 151 6.65 18.79 -8.27
CA SER A 151 6.26 17.49 -8.82
C SER A 151 4.82 17.50 -9.30
N ASP A 152 4.48 16.60 -10.23
CA ASP A 152 3.11 16.45 -10.70
C ASP A 152 2.16 15.90 -9.61
N ALA A 153 0.85 16.02 -9.86
CA ALA A 153 -0.16 15.46 -8.97
C ALA A 153 -0.29 13.93 -9.14
N ALA A 154 0.06 13.40 -10.33
CA ALA A 154 -0.11 12.01 -10.67
C ALA A 154 0.84 11.10 -9.88
N SER A 155 1.99 11.64 -9.45
CA SER A 155 2.94 10.94 -8.59
C SER A 155 2.38 10.66 -7.19
N ASN A 156 1.32 11.38 -6.79
CA ASN A 156 0.67 11.25 -5.48
C ASN A 156 1.70 11.26 -4.32
N GLY A 157 2.69 12.14 -4.41
CA GLY A 157 3.77 12.29 -3.45
C GLY A 157 4.85 11.20 -3.44
N THR A 158 4.71 10.15 -4.24
CA THR A 158 5.76 9.15 -4.46
C THR A 158 6.41 9.40 -5.80
N ILE A 159 7.65 9.84 -5.79
CA ILE A 159 8.38 10.10 -7.03
C ILE A 159 8.87 8.80 -7.66
N SER A 160 8.90 8.79 -8.99
CA SER A 160 9.36 7.68 -9.83
C SER A 160 10.06 8.24 -11.08
N GLY A 161 10.58 7.37 -11.92
CA GLY A 161 11.15 7.78 -13.21
C GLY A 161 10.16 8.44 -14.18
N SER A 162 8.85 8.32 -13.93
CA SER A 162 7.78 8.96 -14.70
C SER A 162 7.25 10.25 -14.08
N THR A 163 7.71 10.64 -12.89
CA THR A 163 7.28 11.90 -12.25
C THR A 163 7.68 13.10 -13.09
N ALA A 164 6.69 13.89 -13.49
CA ALA A 164 6.93 15.13 -14.21
C ALA A 164 7.20 16.28 -13.24
N TRP A 165 8.26 17.03 -13.51
CA TRP A 165 8.62 18.24 -12.76
C TRP A 165 8.32 19.48 -13.59
N THR A 166 7.63 20.45 -12.97
CA THR A 166 7.41 21.75 -13.57
C THR A 166 8.35 22.75 -12.92
N PHE A 167 9.12 23.47 -13.74
CA PHE A 167 10.13 24.42 -13.28
C PHE A 167 9.66 25.85 -13.44
N PHE A 168 9.87 26.62 -12.40
CA PHE A 168 9.55 28.04 -12.35
C PHE A 168 10.79 28.83 -11.89
N GLN A 169 10.86 30.10 -12.24
CA GLN A 169 11.87 31.00 -11.74
C GLN A 169 11.34 32.43 -11.64
N PHE A 170 11.92 33.22 -10.76
CA PHE A 170 11.75 34.67 -10.72
C PHE A 170 13.04 35.36 -10.37
N GLN A 171 13.20 36.61 -10.84
CA GLN A 171 14.35 37.43 -10.49
C GLN A 171 14.18 37.94 -9.06
N THR A 172 15.19 37.74 -8.20
CA THR A 172 15.08 38.10 -6.77
C THR A 172 15.14 39.61 -6.51
N ASP A 173 15.82 40.32 -7.39
CA ASP A 173 15.90 41.79 -7.32
C ASP A 173 15.77 42.41 -8.72
N PRO A 174 14.92 43.44 -8.92
CA PRO A 174 14.84 44.17 -10.19
C PRO A 174 16.03 45.07 -10.45
N GLY A 175 16.87 45.33 -9.43
CA GLY A 175 18.06 46.15 -9.49
C GLY A 175 19.35 45.34 -9.66
N THR A 176 20.31 45.53 -8.75
CA THR A 176 21.64 44.91 -8.84
C THR A 176 22.00 44.01 -7.65
N ASN A 177 21.09 43.83 -6.69
CA ASN A 177 21.37 43.08 -5.46
C ASN A 177 21.22 41.59 -5.67
N PHE A 178 21.96 40.84 -4.85
CA PHE A 178 22.00 39.41 -4.79
C PHE A 178 21.25 38.90 -3.55
N CYS A 179 20.36 37.93 -3.71
CA CYS A 179 19.67 37.26 -2.63
C CYS A 179 20.52 36.07 -2.13
N ASP A 180 20.86 36.05 -0.87
CA ASP A 180 21.64 35.01 -0.20
C ASP A 180 20.89 34.45 1.00
N TYR A 181 21.23 33.22 1.38
CA TYR A 181 20.61 32.53 2.50
C TYR A 181 19.07 32.39 2.35
N PRO A 182 18.59 31.80 1.26
CA PRO A 182 17.16 31.60 1.05
C PRO A 182 16.56 30.70 2.12
N SER A 183 15.36 31.06 2.56
CA SER A 183 14.54 30.23 3.44
C SER A 183 13.23 29.89 2.76
N LEU A 184 12.67 28.72 3.03
CA LEU A 184 11.38 28.27 2.51
C LEU A 184 10.46 27.91 3.66
N GLY A 185 9.25 28.48 3.67
CA GLY A 185 8.10 28.00 4.42
C GLY A 185 6.94 27.70 3.49
N ILE A 186 6.04 26.83 3.90
CA ILE A 186 4.88 26.45 3.12
C ILE A 186 3.65 26.27 4.01
N ASP A 187 2.48 26.67 3.48
CA ASP A 187 1.19 26.37 4.11
C ASP A 187 0.16 25.93 3.07
N VAL A 188 -1.10 25.88 3.44
CA VAL A 188 -2.20 25.53 2.52
C VAL A 188 -2.34 26.54 1.36
N ASN A 189 -1.90 27.79 1.50
CA ASN A 189 -2.12 28.90 0.58
C ASN A 189 -0.92 29.24 -0.31
N ALA A 190 0.29 29.27 0.26
CA ALA A 190 1.45 29.88 -0.39
C ALA A 190 2.79 29.23 0.02
N LEU A 191 3.84 29.58 -0.72
CA LEU A 191 5.22 29.43 -0.33
C LEU A 191 5.73 30.81 0.14
N TYR A 192 6.47 30.82 1.24
CA TYR A 192 7.07 32.00 1.86
C TYR A 192 8.58 31.88 1.77
N MET A 193 9.19 32.76 1.03
CA MET A 193 10.62 32.73 0.74
C MET A 193 11.29 34.02 1.22
N GLY A 194 12.21 33.90 2.16
CA GLY A 194 12.93 35.04 2.71
C GLY A 194 14.42 34.99 2.45
N CYS A 195 15.09 36.11 2.24
CA CYS A 195 16.53 36.13 2.09
C CYS A 195 17.18 37.41 2.55
N ASN A 196 18.49 37.34 2.77
CA ASN A 196 19.36 38.50 2.97
C ASN A 196 19.75 39.08 1.61
N MET A 197 19.73 40.39 1.47
CA MET A 197 20.09 41.07 0.24
C MET A 197 21.50 41.66 0.35
N PHE A 198 22.30 41.44 -0.64
CA PHE A 198 23.68 41.95 -0.75
C PHE A 198 23.85 42.73 -2.05
N SER A 199 24.65 43.81 -1.99
CA SER A 199 25.09 44.44 -3.22
C SER A 199 25.94 43.47 -4.07
N ASN A 200 26.13 43.81 -5.34
CA ASN A 200 26.96 43.05 -6.27
C ASN A 200 28.43 42.86 -5.82
N VAL A 201 28.87 43.60 -4.83
CA VAL A 201 30.21 43.50 -4.20
C VAL A 201 30.15 42.87 -2.79
N GLY A 202 29.02 42.26 -2.41
CA GLY A 202 28.87 41.48 -1.18
C GLY A 202 28.62 42.27 0.10
N SER A 203 28.15 43.52 0.04
CA SER A 203 27.75 44.30 1.24
C SER A 203 26.25 44.06 1.54
N PHE A 204 25.92 43.73 2.79
CA PHE A 204 24.53 43.59 3.24
C PHE A 204 23.76 44.92 3.10
N VAL A 205 22.59 44.84 2.44
CA VAL A 205 21.75 46.02 2.15
C VAL A 205 20.32 45.88 2.69
N GLY A 206 19.97 44.77 3.32
CA GLY A 206 18.66 44.55 3.93
C GLY A 206 18.15 43.14 3.71
N THR A 207 16.86 42.92 3.90
CA THR A 207 16.22 41.63 3.69
C THR A 207 14.93 41.75 2.89
N ASN A 208 14.63 40.76 2.09
CA ASN A 208 13.38 40.67 1.32
C ASN A 208 12.57 39.41 1.69
N GLY A 209 11.27 39.51 1.49
CA GLY A 209 10.36 38.36 1.54
C GLY A 209 9.57 38.23 0.25
N TYR A 210 9.31 36.99 -0.18
CA TYR A 210 8.53 36.67 -1.37
C TYR A 210 7.43 35.74 -1.01
N VAL A 211 6.24 35.95 -1.53
CA VAL A 211 5.09 35.06 -1.36
C VAL A 211 4.68 34.56 -2.73
N ILE A 212 4.78 33.25 -2.93
CA ILE A 212 4.33 32.59 -4.15
C ILE A 212 2.97 31.95 -3.87
N ARG A 213 1.95 32.37 -4.60
CA ARG A 213 0.62 31.76 -4.53
C ARG A 213 0.71 30.30 -4.98
N LYS A 214 0.48 29.36 -4.08
CA LYS A 214 0.71 27.93 -4.32
C LYS A 214 -0.11 27.40 -5.49
N SER A 215 -1.40 27.80 -5.62
CA SER A 215 -2.24 27.38 -6.73
C SER A 215 -1.74 27.83 -8.11
N SER A 216 -0.89 28.86 -8.19
CA SER A 216 -0.33 29.33 -9.47
C SER A 216 0.83 28.47 -10.00
N ILE A 217 1.39 27.59 -9.16
CA ILE A 217 2.50 26.71 -9.53
C ILE A 217 2.15 25.21 -9.43
N GLN A 218 0.90 24.88 -9.16
CA GLN A 218 0.39 23.51 -9.18
C GLN A 218 -0.04 23.04 -10.58
N GLY A 219 0.00 23.94 -11.56
CA GLY A 219 -0.20 23.70 -12.99
C GLY A 219 0.95 24.27 -13.80
N ALA A 220 0.69 24.59 -15.07
CA ALA A 220 1.68 25.14 -15.99
C ALA A 220 2.05 26.63 -15.71
N GLY A 221 1.43 27.26 -14.71
CA GLY A 221 1.61 28.68 -14.44
C GLY A 221 0.62 29.57 -15.19
N PRO A 222 0.86 30.87 -15.28
CA PRO A 222 2.04 31.59 -14.82
C PRO A 222 2.14 31.68 -13.29
N MET A 223 3.36 31.61 -12.77
CA MET A 223 3.64 31.79 -11.35
C MET A 223 3.30 33.20 -10.89
N THR A 224 2.57 33.31 -9.78
CA THR A 224 2.24 34.59 -9.13
C THR A 224 3.14 34.78 -7.92
N VAL A 225 4.02 35.75 -7.97
CA VAL A 225 4.97 36.13 -6.89
C VAL A 225 4.72 37.57 -6.45
N THR A 226 4.62 37.77 -5.14
CA THR A 226 4.62 39.11 -4.54
C THR A 226 5.89 39.31 -3.73
N MET A 227 6.68 40.31 -4.09
CA MET A 227 7.89 40.69 -3.37
C MET A 227 7.56 41.76 -2.31
N PHE A 228 8.01 41.53 -1.10
CA PHE A 228 8.04 42.49 0.00
C PHE A 228 9.49 42.89 0.26
N ALA A 229 9.90 43.99 -0.34
CA ALA A 229 11.26 44.51 -0.19
C ALA A 229 11.47 45.17 1.18
N ASN A 230 12.72 45.21 1.62
CA ASN A 230 13.15 45.95 2.79
C ASN A 230 12.39 45.56 4.07
N LEU A 231 12.26 44.24 4.36
CA LEU A 231 11.78 43.78 5.67
C LEU A 231 12.73 44.26 6.78
N VAL A 232 14.03 44.35 6.48
CA VAL A 232 15.06 45.14 7.11
C VAL A 232 15.52 46.19 6.07
N SER A 233 15.45 47.45 6.40
CA SER A 233 15.88 48.52 5.51
C SER A 233 17.31 48.94 5.83
N GLY A 234 18.20 48.74 4.85
CA GLY A 234 19.61 49.03 5.03
C GLY A 234 20.31 48.05 5.98
N SER A 235 21.57 48.36 6.33
CA SER A 235 22.39 47.45 7.14
C SER A 235 22.08 47.48 8.65
N THR A 236 21.38 48.50 9.15
CA THR A 236 21.16 48.73 10.58
C THR A 236 19.68 48.89 10.98
N GLY A 237 18.76 48.85 10.03
CA GLY A 237 17.33 48.97 10.30
C GLY A 237 16.79 47.84 11.15
N ALA A 238 15.79 48.11 11.99
CA ALA A 238 15.08 47.04 12.72
C ALA A 238 14.21 46.19 11.77
N GLY A 239 14.10 44.90 12.07
CA GLY A 239 13.30 43.98 11.31
C GLY A 239 13.88 42.54 11.32
N PRO A 240 13.22 41.59 10.69
CA PRO A 240 13.69 40.22 10.73
C PRO A 240 14.97 40.04 9.90
N PHE A 241 16.10 39.82 10.59
CA PHE A 241 17.34 39.40 9.99
C PHE A 241 17.26 37.93 9.57
N SER A 242 17.74 37.60 8.36
CA SER A 242 17.60 36.26 7.77
C SER A 242 16.16 35.74 7.90
N PRO A 243 15.17 36.42 7.28
CA PRO A 243 13.77 36.14 7.50
C PRO A 243 13.42 34.72 7.13
N ARG A 244 12.85 33.96 8.06
CA ARG A 244 12.36 32.61 7.83
C ARG A 244 10.91 32.62 7.36
N GLY A 245 10.65 32.04 6.17
CA GLY A 245 9.31 31.59 5.84
C GLY A 245 8.89 30.48 6.79
N VAL A 246 7.65 30.53 7.27
CA VAL A 246 7.15 29.61 8.30
C VAL A 246 6.38 28.47 7.66
N ASP A 247 6.76 27.23 7.98
CA ASP A 247 5.95 26.04 7.66
C ASP A 247 4.71 26.03 8.56
N ASN A 248 3.50 25.95 8.00
CA ASN A 248 2.26 25.88 8.77
C ASN A 248 1.44 24.65 8.40
N TYR A 249 1.26 23.78 9.37
CA TYR A 249 0.52 22.51 9.22
C TYR A 249 -0.97 22.60 9.53
N ASP A 250 -1.50 23.82 9.71
CA ASP A 250 -2.93 24.06 9.90
C ASP A 250 -3.62 24.21 8.53
N SER A 251 -4.57 23.29 8.24
CA SER A 251 -5.35 23.34 6.99
C SER A 251 -6.30 24.53 6.89
N THR A 252 -6.55 25.21 8.01
CA THR A 252 -7.42 26.40 8.09
C THR A 252 -6.64 27.72 8.13
N ALA A 253 -5.31 27.68 7.91
CA ALA A 253 -4.47 28.85 7.92
C ALA A 253 -4.94 29.92 6.93
N THR A 254 -5.14 31.15 7.41
CA THR A 254 -5.53 32.32 6.61
C THR A 254 -4.41 33.33 6.46
N GLU A 255 -3.35 33.19 7.24
CA GLU A 255 -2.20 34.10 7.26
C GLU A 255 -0.89 33.32 7.19
N GLY A 256 0.13 33.93 6.58
CA GLY A 256 1.49 33.43 6.55
C GLY A 256 2.43 34.34 7.36
N TYR A 257 3.69 33.89 7.53
CA TYR A 257 4.61 34.63 8.41
C TYR A 257 6.04 34.58 7.87
N PHE A 258 6.75 35.70 8.09
CA PHE A 258 8.21 35.76 8.15
C PHE A 258 8.64 36.05 9.58
N VAL A 259 9.62 35.31 10.07
CA VAL A 259 10.16 35.49 11.41
C VAL A 259 11.68 35.51 11.37
N GLY A 260 12.31 36.33 12.18
CA GLY A 260 13.77 36.39 12.33
C GLY A 260 14.13 36.97 13.68
N VAL A 261 15.42 36.96 14.02
CA VAL A 261 15.93 37.82 15.11
C VAL A 261 15.95 39.28 14.62
N ASP A 262 15.83 40.22 15.53
CA ASP A 262 15.93 41.62 15.16
C ASP A 262 17.33 41.95 14.62
N ASN A 263 17.38 42.70 13.52
CA ASN A 263 18.64 43.13 12.94
C ASN A 263 19.31 44.25 13.76
N ALA A 264 18.60 44.95 14.65
CA ALA A 264 19.11 46.07 15.42
C ALA A 264 19.46 45.75 16.88
N THR A 265 18.81 44.72 17.48
CA THR A 265 19.02 44.38 18.90
C THR A 265 19.01 42.87 19.13
N PHE A 266 19.82 42.43 20.11
CA PHE A 266 19.68 41.08 20.68
C PHE A 266 18.39 40.97 21.50
N SER A 267 17.97 39.76 21.80
CA SER A 267 16.83 39.43 22.67
C SER A 267 15.47 39.90 22.14
N THR A 268 15.37 40.03 20.85
CA THR A 268 14.13 40.40 20.15
C THR A 268 13.91 39.51 18.95
N LEU A 269 12.73 38.90 18.89
CA LEU A 269 12.24 38.23 17.68
C LEU A 269 11.36 39.20 16.91
N MET A 270 11.50 39.22 15.59
CA MET A 270 10.72 40.07 14.67
C MET A 270 9.82 39.20 13.77
N PHE A 271 8.56 39.60 13.71
CA PHE A 271 7.54 38.98 12.87
C PHE A 271 7.05 39.94 11.82
N ARG A 272 6.75 39.43 10.65
CA ARG A 272 5.98 40.08 9.60
C ARG A 272 4.84 39.09 9.20
N ARG A 273 3.59 39.52 9.40
CA ARG A 273 2.41 38.76 9.08
C ARG A 273 1.99 39.03 7.65
N VAL A 274 1.74 38.01 6.87
CA VAL A 274 1.23 38.09 5.50
C VAL A 274 -0.25 37.79 5.52
N SER A 275 -1.08 38.73 5.15
CA SER A 275 -2.54 38.52 5.05
C SER A 275 -2.93 38.16 3.61
N ASN A 276 -3.94 37.31 3.47
CA ASN A 276 -4.46 36.79 2.17
C ASN A 276 -3.37 36.15 1.28
N PRO A 277 -2.52 35.28 1.79
CA PRO A 277 -1.37 34.76 1.05
C PRO A 277 -1.76 33.94 -0.21
N GLY A 278 -2.97 33.37 -0.25
CA GLY A 278 -3.52 32.67 -1.42
C GLY A 278 -4.07 33.60 -2.51
N SER A 279 -4.10 34.90 -2.30
CA SER A 279 -4.58 35.88 -3.28
C SER A 279 -3.50 36.26 -4.30
N ALA A 280 -3.89 37.00 -5.33
CA ALA A 280 -2.94 37.60 -6.29
C ALA A 280 -2.17 38.80 -5.73
N SER A 281 -2.63 39.38 -4.63
CA SER A 281 -2.08 40.57 -4.02
C SER A 281 -2.12 40.46 -2.49
N PRO A 282 -1.31 39.61 -1.89
CA PRO A 282 -1.18 39.55 -0.43
C PRO A 282 -0.62 40.84 0.12
N THR A 283 -0.86 41.13 1.39
CA THR A 283 -0.31 42.27 2.11
C THR A 283 0.55 41.84 3.28
N ILE A 284 1.44 42.70 3.76
CA ILE A 284 2.32 42.39 4.87
C ILE A 284 2.22 43.45 5.98
N SER A 285 2.26 42.99 7.23
CA SER A 285 2.23 43.90 8.40
C SER A 285 3.50 44.75 8.53
N ALA A 286 3.48 45.76 9.36
CA ALA A 286 4.68 46.34 9.95
C ALA A 286 5.42 45.29 10.81
N ASN A 287 6.62 45.67 11.31
CA ASN A 287 7.35 44.85 12.28
C ASN A 287 6.53 44.59 13.54
N ILE A 288 6.46 43.36 13.99
CA ILE A 288 5.85 42.94 15.24
C ILE A 288 6.96 42.34 16.10
N SER A 289 7.33 42.97 17.18
CA SER A 289 8.43 42.52 18.03
C SER A 289 7.95 41.67 19.20
N VAL A 290 8.72 40.64 19.54
CA VAL A 290 8.54 39.84 20.75
C VAL A 290 9.86 39.86 21.52
N THR A 291 9.83 40.41 22.73
CA THR A 291 10.99 40.40 23.62
C THR A 291 11.18 39.00 24.21
N VAL A 292 12.42 38.51 24.15
CA VAL A 292 12.82 37.22 24.70
C VAL A 292 13.99 37.39 25.68
N SER A 293 14.30 36.36 26.45
CA SER A 293 15.46 36.32 27.35
C SER A 293 16.75 36.54 26.58
N GLY A 294 17.75 37.13 27.26
CA GLY A 294 19.03 37.50 26.70
C GLY A 294 19.64 36.54 25.71
N THR A 295 20.10 37.06 24.59
CA THR A 295 20.83 36.33 23.53
C THR A 295 22.14 37.03 23.19
N THR A 296 23.02 36.38 22.47
CA THR A 296 24.34 36.90 22.10
C THR A 296 24.76 36.32 20.76
N PHE A 297 25.80 36.86 20.15
CA PHE A 297 26.42 36.30 18.96
C PHE A 297 27.15 34.98 19.28
N PRO A 298 27.02 33.89 18.50
CA PRO A 298 27.69 32.61 18.74
C PRO A 298 29.20 32.70 18.48
N ASN A 299 29.97 31.75 19.05
CA ASN A 299 31.38 31.57 18.76
C ASN A 299 31.56 30.60 17.56
N ARG A 300 32.73 30.67 16.90
CA ARG A 300 33.22 29.53 16.14
C ARG A 300 33.50 28.37 17.07
N VAL A 301 33.27 27.14 16.60
CA VAL A 301 33.24 25.96 17.42
C VAL A 301 34.52 25.16 17.27
N GLU A 302 35.24 24.95 18.37
CA GLU A 302 36.32 23.99 18.46
C GLU A 302 35.77 22.56 18.26
N HIS A 303 36.61 21.66 17.78
CA HIS A 303 36.25 20.25 17.71
C HIS A 303 37.46 19.34 17.87
N ALA A 304 37.25 18.14 18.38
CA ALA A 304 38.29 17.09 18.39
C ALA A 304 38.72 16.79 16.94
N GLY A 305 40.00 16.56 16.75
CA GLY A 305 40.57 16.31 15.42
C GLY A 305 40.78 17.58 14.58
N ASN A 306 40.64 18.77 15.16
CA ASN A 306 41.04 20.02 14.51
C ASN A 306 42.58 20.11 14.42
N THR A 307 43.11 20.13 13.20
CA THR A 307 44.55 20.28 12.92
C THR A 307 44.90 21.68 12.41
N GLY A 308 43.93 22.58 12.29
CA GLY A 308 44.08 23.95 11.77
C GLY A 308 44.16 25.05 12.82
N GLY A 309 44.16 24.71 14.12
CA GLY A 309 44.11 25.70 15.21
C GLY A 309 42.82 26.54 15.10
N ALA A 310 42.92 27.86 15.34
CA ALA A 310 41.77 28.78 15.23
C ALA A 310 41.14 28.80 13.85
N ASN A 311 41.92 28.62 12.78
CA ASN A 311 41.43 28.56 11.40
C ASN A 311 40.74 27.22 11.06
N GLY A 312 40.91 26.20 11.89
CA GLY A 312 40.22 24.92 11.76
C GLY A 312 38.89 24.87 12.53
N ASN A 313 38.56 25.88 13.35
CA ASN A 313 37.29 25.95 14.06
C ASN A 313 36.11 26.05 13.08
N LEU A 314 35.00 25.37 13.39
CA LEU A 314 33.80 25.33 12.54
C LEU A 314 33.01 26.64 12.63
N GLY A 315 32.53 27.10 11.49
CA GLY A 315 31.59 28.21 11.41
C GLY A 315 30.26 27.83 12.06
N SER A 316 29.74 28.72 12.92
CA SER A 316 28.42 28.53 13.52
C SER A 316 27.47 29.64 13.06
N LEU A 317 27.84 30.35 11.98
CA LEU A 317 27.14 31.55 11.50
C LEU A 317 26.92 32.61 12.58
N ASP A 318 25.72 33.12 12.67
CA ASP A 318 25.30 34.12 13.61
C ASP A 318 24.11 33.65 14.46
N ASP A 319 23.42 34.61 15.11
CA ASP A 319 22.28 34.31 15.98
C ASP A 319 20.94 34.23 15.24
N ARG A 320 20.95 34.00 13.91
CA ARG A 320 19.73 33.86 13.10
C ARG A 320 18.86 32.68 13.53
N LEU A 321 17.55 32.76 13.26
CA LEU A 321 16.68 31.60 13.39
C LEU A 321 16.95 30.61 12.24
N TYR A 322 17.02 29.32 12.52
CA TYR A 322 17.34 28.30 11.52
C TYR A 322 16.11 27.55 11.00
N ALA A 323 15.03 27.53 11.77
CA ALA A 323 13.77 26.93 11.37
C ALA A 323 12.61 27.67 12.03
N ALA A 324 11.44 27.61 11.42
CA ALA A 324 10.20 28.10 12.02
C ALA A 324 9.01 27.28 11.49
N MET A 325 8.19 26.78 12.41
CA MET A 325 6.99 26.03 12.04
C MET A 325 5.83 26.35 12.97
N ILE A 326 4.62 26.26 12.45
CA ILE A 326 3.37 26.36 13.23
C ILE A 326 2.74 24.98 13.32
N ARG A 327 2.41 24.60 14.57
CA ARG A 327 1.67 23.40 14.88
C ARG A 327 0.63 23.70 15.95
N ASN A 328 -0.63 23.31 15.71
CA ASN A 328 -1.73 23.52 16.65
C ASN A 328 -1.82 24.98 17.15
N GLY A 329 -1.69 25.95 16.24
CA GLY A 329 -1.71 27.40 16.52
C GLY A 329 -0.50 27.94 17.28
N ARG A 330 0.57 27.15 17.44
CA ARG A 330 1.81 27.53 18.11
C ARG A 330 2.96 27.60 17.12
N LEU A 331 3.73 28.70 17.17
CA LEU A 331 4.95 28.82 16.40
C LEU A 331 6.15 28.34 17.23
N TRP A 332 6.94 27.48 16.62
CA TRP A 332 8.19 26.98 17.18
C TRP A 332 9.36 27.41 16.30
N SER A 333 10.47 27.82 16.97
CA SER A 333 11.70 28.22 16.29
C SER A 333 12.91 27.93 17.16
N ALA A 334 14.11 27.94 16.56
CA ALA A 334 15.35 27.72 17.30
C ALA A 334 16.52 28.47 16.66
N HIS A 335 17.51 28.83 17.49
CA HIS A 335 18.77 29.43 17.05
C HIS A 335 19.95 29.13 17.97
N SER A 336 21.14 29.47 17.53
CA SER A 336 22.40 29.33 18.28
C SER A 336 22.80 30.68 18.92
N PHE A 337 23.37 30.64 20.12
CA PHE A 337 23.97 31.79 20.78
C PHE A 337 24.96 31.35 21.89
N ARG A 338 25.71 32.29 22.47
CA ARG A 338 26.67 31.94 23.57
C ARG A 338 26.02 31.99 24.93
N VAL A 339 26.42 31.04 25.78
CA VAL A 339 26.03 31.03 27.20
C VAL A 339 27.24 30.73 28.10
N ASN A 340 27.14 31.11 29.37
CA ASN A 340 28.02 30.62 30.41
C ASN A 340 27.66 29.14 30.82
N ASN A 341 28.35 28.59 31.84
CA ASN A 341 28.06 27.23 32.31
C ASN A 341 26.73 27.08 33.06
N ALA A 342 26.00 28.16 33.32
CA ALA A 342 24.64 28.15 33.85
C ALA A 342 23.56 28.34 32.75
N GLY A 343 23.93 28.33 31.48
CA GLY A 343 22.98 28.50 30.36
C GLY A 343 22.49 29.93 30.16
N VAL A 344 23.08 30.89 30.82
CA VAL A 344 22.74 32.31 30.67
C VAL A 344 23.58 32.95 29.57
N ALA A 345 22.94 33.77 28.72
CA ALA A 345 23.61 34.53 27.66
C ALA A 345 24.86 35.24 28.18
N SER A 346 25.99 35.07 27.52
CA SER A 346 27.28 35.54 28.01
C SER A 346 28.27 35.79 26.88
N THR A 347 29.07 36.83 27.03
CA THR A 347 30.17 37.16 26.09
C THR A 347 31.54 36.91 26.67
N VAL A 348 31.64 36.33 27.89
CA VAL A 348 32.92 35.99 28.52
C VAL A 348 33.72 35.00 27.67
N ALA A 349 35.02 35.00 27.81
CA ALA A 349 35.92 34.15 27.02
C ALA A 349 35.60 32.62 27.10
N ASP A 350 35.10 32.21 28.29
CA ASP A 350 34.76 30.83 28.59
C ASP A 350 33.31 30.42 28.13
N ALA A 351 32.58 31.36 27.49
CA ALA A 351 31.26 31.05 26.96
C ALA A 351 31.30 30.08 25.80
N ARG A 352 30.30 29.18 25.75
CA ARG A 352 30.13 28.13 24.76
C ARG A 352 28.84 28.31 24.00
N ASN A 353 28.75 27.72 22.79
CA ASN A 353 27.51 27.79 22.01
C ASN A 353 26.46 26.84 22.59
N ALA A 354 25.23 27.31 22.58
CA ALA A 354 24.03 26.66 23.04
C ALA A 354 22.90 26.86 22.03
N VAL A 355 21.89 26.03 22.11
CA VAL A 355 20.69 26.13 21.29
C VAL A 355 19.52 26.63 22.14
N ARG A 356 18.91 27.74 21.75
CA ARG A 356 17.66 28.26 22.32
C ARG A 356 16.52 27.90 21.40
N TRP A 357 15.42 27.38 21.98
CA TRP A 357 14.16 27.16 21.27
C TRP A 357 13.05 27.99 21.90
N TYR A 358 12.01 28.27 21.12
CA TYR A 358 10.88 29.12 21.49
C TYR A 358 9.58 28.46 21.11
N GLU A 359 8.53 28.64 21.93
CA GLU A 359 7.13 28.39 21.59
C GLU A 359 6.34 29.68 21.78
N LEU A 360 5.63 30.13 20.73
CA LEU A 360 4.86 31.37 20.72
C LEU A 360 3.41 31.10 20.37
N GLN A 361 2.50 31.93 20.84
CA GLN A 361 1.07 31.88 20.62
C GLN A 361 0.52 33.21 20.17
N ASN A 362 -0.81 33.29 19.93
CA ASN A 362 -1.51 34.53 19.55
C ASN A 362 -1.00 35.15 18.24
N LEU A 363 -0.63 34.28 17.28
CA LEU A 363 0.09 34.68 16.06
C LEU A 363 -0.74 35.65 15.19
N THR A 364 -2.07 35.54 15.20
CA THR A 364 -2.99 36.38 14.43
C THR A 364 -3.27 37.74 15.07
N THR A 365 -2.83 37.95 16.32
CA THR A 365 -2.93 39.20 17.04
C THR A 365 -1.52 39.73 17.40
N THR A 366 -1.17 39.81 18.66
CA THR A 366 0.17 40.12 19.13
C THR A 366 0.84 38.83 19.64
N PRO A 367 1.83 38.30 18.94
CA PRO A 367 2.51 37.07 19.36
C PRO A 367 3.09 37.24 20.76
N THR A 368 2.92 36.20 21.58
CA THR A 368 3.46 36.17 22.94
C THR A 368 4.23 34.87 23.19
N LEU A 369 5.30 34.99 23.97
CA LEU A 369 6.11 33.82 24.36
C LEU A 369 5.31 32.96 25.34
N VAL A 370 5.16 31.68 25.02
CA VAL A 370 4.60 30.65 25.92
C VAL A 370 5.71 30.13 26.79
N GLN A 371 6.79 29.72 26.14
CA GLN A 371 7.98 29.19 26.80
C GLN A 371 9.20 29.29 25.87
N SER A 372 10.37 29.25 26.50
CA SER A 372 11.64 29.01 25.80
C SER A 372 12.56 28.18 26.67
N GLY A 373 13.44 27.41 26.06
CA GLY A 373 14.44 26.64 26.77
C GLY A 373 15.79 26.68 26.08
N THR A 374 16.84 26.38 26.83
CA THR A 374 18.21 26.37 26.30
C THR A 374 18.82 24.99 26.49
N VAL A 375 19.30 24.40 25.42
CA VAL A 375 20.10 23.16 25.44
C VAL A 375 21.56 23.58 25.46
N PHE A 376 22.28 23.25 26.53
CA PHE A 376 23.67 23.64 26.74
C PHE A 376 24.44 22.62 27.57
N ASP A 377 25.76 22.63 27.45
CA ASP A 377 26.67 21.82 28.29
C ASP A 377 27.14 22.66 29.50
N ASN A 378 26.95 22.14 30.70
CA ASN A 378 27.26 22.82 31.95
C ASN A 378 28.69 22.59 32.46
N ALA A 379 29.59 22.02 31.65
CA ALA A 379 30.98 21.83 32.00
C ALA A 379 31.61 23.11 32.57
N ALA A 380 32.53 22.99 33.48
CA ALA A 380 33.15 24.12 34.19
C ALA A 380 33.85 25.08 33.23
N THR A 381 34.44 24.59 32.15
CA THR A 381 35.18 25.38 31.16
C THR A 381 34.68 25.10 29.74
N ARG A 382 34.87 26.07 28.82
CA ARG A 382 34.59 25.90 27.40
C ARG A 382 35.37 24.74 26.76
N ALA A 383 36.62 24.57 27.14
CA ALA A 383 37.46 23.50 26.64
C ALA A 383 36.97 22.09 27.02
N ALA A 384 36.26 21.96 28.15
CA ALA A 384 35.64 20.71 28.56
C ALA A 384 34.20 20.56 28.05
N ALA A 385 33.59 21.62 27.50
CA ALA A 385 32.19 21.64 27.08
C ALA A 385 32.03 21.12 25.67
N ARG A 386 30.87 20.52 25.44
CA ARG A 386 30.29 20.37 24.10
C ARG A 386 29.56 21.64 23.73
N GLN A 387 29.56 21.98 22.47
CA GLN A 387 28.89 23.13 21.92
C GLN A 387 27.86 22.68 20.91
N TYR A 388 26.71 23.35 20.88
CA TYR A 388 25.57 23.00 20.05
C TYR A 388 25.26 24.17 19.12
N PHE A 389 25.11 23.91 17.82
CA PHE A 389 24.97 24.96 16.82
C PHE A 389 24.20 24.49 15.58
N ILE A 390 23.71 25.46 14.78
CA ILE A 390 22.89 25.25 13.56
C ILE A 390 21.69 24.32 13.83
N PRO A 391 20.75 24.73 14.71
CA PRO A 391 19.61 23.91 15.07
C PRO A 391 18.45 24.01 14.09
N SER A 392 17.62 22.99 14.07
CA SER A 392 16.28 23.00 13.48
C SER A 392 15.28 22.35 14.42
N VAL A 393 14.01 22.73 14.33
CA VAL A 393 12.95 22.24 15.22
C VAL A 393 11.76 21.71 14.45
N ALA A 394 11.18 20.59 14.92
CA ALA A 394 9.89 20.09 14.47
C ALA A 394 9.02 19.70 15.66
N VAL A 395 7.69 19.79 15.44
CA VAL A 395 6.69 19.44 16.45
C VAL A 395 5.66 18.49 15.84
N THR A 396 5.47 17.35 16.48
CA THR A 396 4.54 16.31 16.06
C THR A 396 3.09 16.72 16.32
N GLY A 397 2.14 15.98 15.79
CA GLY A 397 0.71 16.12 16.11
C GLY A 397 0.39 15.92 17.58
N GLN A 398 1.23 15.14 18.29
CA GLN A 398 1.16 14.98 19.74
C GLN A 398 1.67 16.19 20.54
N ASN A 399 2.13 17.25 19.89
CA ASN A 399 2.84 18.40 20.50
C ASN A 399 4.18 18.02 21.15
N HIS A 400 4.80 16.92 20.73
CA HIS A 400 6.19 16.63 21.11
C HIS A 400 7.13 17.43 20.20
N ALA A 401 8.15 18.04 20.78
CA ALA A 401 9.12 18.84 20.02
C ALA A 401 10.48 18.14 19.97
N VAL A 402 11.11 18.20 18.82
CA VAL A 402 12.48 17.72 18.59
C VAL A 402 13.30 18.85 18.00
N VAL A 403 14.48 19.09 18.55
CA VAL A 403 15.47 20.03 18.03
C VAL A 403 16.70 19.25 17.61
N GLY A 404 16.98 19.19 16.32
CA GLY A 404 18.21 18.63 15.76
C GLY A 404 19.29 19.70 15.63
N PHE A 405 20.56 19.36 15.80
CA PHE A 405 21.70 20.27 15.70
C PHE A 405 23.03 19.52 15.52
N THR A 406 24.06 20.23 15.11
CA THR A 406 25.42 19.71 15.20
C THR A 406 25.99 19.93 16.60
N MET A 407 26.63 18.91 17.15
CA MET A 407 27.38 18.96 18.39
C MET A 407 28.88 18.84 18.09
N ALA A 408 29.70 19.75 18.63
CA ALA A 408 31.16 19.63 18.56
C ALA A 408 31.78 20.26 19.82
N GLY A 409 33.07 20.09 20.00
CA GLY A 409 33.84 20.72 21.09
C GLY A 409 35.25 20.14 21.17
N THR A 410 36.13 20.72 21.93
CA THR A 410 37.47 20.16 22.14
C THR A 410 37.46 18.67 22.49
N PRO A 411 36.52 18.16 23.34
CA PRO A 411 36.43 16.73 23.68
C PRO A 411 35.73 15.87 22.64
N VAL A 412 35.08 16.43 21.63
CA VAL A 412 34.23 15.68 20.67
C VAL A 412 34.31 16.27 19.27
N GLY A 413 34.41 15.42 18.24
CA GLY A 413 34.30 15.82 16.83
C GLY A 413 32.89 16.28 16.47
N ALA A 414 32.76 16.89 15.29
CA ALA A 414 31.48 17.35 14.79
C ALA A 414 30.54 16.17 14.56
N THR A 415 29.46 16.08 15.34
CA THR A 415 28.58 14.93 15.46
C THR A 415 27.13 15.35 15.35
N PRO A 416 26.27 14.60 14.62
CA PRO A 416 24.85 14.93 14.52
C PRO A 416 24.14 14.55 15.82
N ALA A 417 23.33 15.44 16.35
CA ALA A 417 22.69 15.29 17.64
C ALA A 417 21.28 15.90 17.67
N TYR A 418 20.51 15.55 18.68
CA TYR A 418 19.20 16.14 18.93
C TYR A 418 18.87 16.20 20.42
N ALA A 419 17.92 17.06 20.76
CA ALA A 419 17.21 17.07 22.03
C ALA A 419 15.71 17.07 21.75
N ALA A 420 14.91 16.54 22.67
CA ALA A 420 13.48 16.46 22.50
C ALA A 420 12.74 16.73 23.81
N ARG A 421 11.46 17.13 23.69
CA ARG A 421 10.54 17.21 24.82
C ARG A 421 9.19 16.61 24.47
N LEU A 422 8.54 16.05 25.48
CA LEU A 422 7.16 15.61 25.39
C LEU A 422 6.21 16.77 25.68
N ALA A 423 4.99 16.73 25.16
CA ALA A 423 3.98 17.75 25.42
C ALA A 423 3.70 17.97 26.92
N GLY A 424 3.77 16.90 27.70
CA GLY A 424 3.56 16.92 29.16
C GLY A 424 4.80 17.25 30.01
N ASP A 425 5.95 17.53 29.42
CA ASP A 425 7.13 17.91 30.17
C ASP A 425 6.96 19.30 30.80
N PRO A 426 7.62 19.58 31.94
CA PRO A 426 7.60 20.90 32.56
C PRO A 426 7.99 21.98 31.55
N LEU A 427 7.36 23.17 31.68
CA LEU A 427 7.65 24.29 30.80
C LEU A 427 9.15 24.61 30.79
N SER A 428 9.64 25.06 29.65
CA SER A 428 11.03 25.49 29.41
C SER A 428 12.08 24.37 29.57
N THR A 429 11.65 23.14 29.69
CA THR A 429 12.55 21.97 29.72
C THR A 429 12.55 21.23 28.39
N MET A 430 13.69 20.68 28.02
CA MET A 430 13.86 19.76 26.91
C MET A 430 14.85 18.70 27.37
N THR A 431 14.48 17.44 27.27
CA THR A 431 15.32 16.35 27.70
C THR A 431 16.36 16.08 26.62
N GLY A 432 17.53 16.58 26.82
CA GLY A 432 18.75 15.96 26.32
C GLY A 432 19.20 14.94 27.38
N PRO A 433 20.11 14.02 27.07
CA PRO A 433 20.64 13.12 28.08
C PRO A 433 21.19 13.93 29.26
N PRO A 434 20.99 13.45 30.48
CA PRO A 434 21.49 14.12 31.67
C PRO A 434 23.00 14.30 31.54
N THR A 435 23.44 15.52 31.68
CA THR A 435 24.84 15.94 31.94
C THR A 435 25.94 15.41 31.03
N THR A 436 25.68 14.50 30.12
CA THR A 436 26.71 13.81 29.34
C THR A 436 26.60 13.85 27.83
N ALA A 437 25.51 14.24 27.22
CA ALA A 437 25.44 14.57 25.80
C ALA A 437 24.02 14.64 25.27
N ALA A 438 23.76 15.50 24.34
CA ALA A 438 22.65 15.38 23.38
C ALA A 438 22.68 13.98 22.76
N THR A 439 21.53 13.40 22.48
CA THR A 439 21.48 12.09 21.86
C THR A 439 22.05 12.19 20.45
N THR A 440 23.07 11.39 20.18
CA THR A 440 23.73 11.36 18.88
C THR A 440 23.18 10.24 17.99
N PHE A 441 23.19 10.45 16.69
CA PHE A 441 22.83 9.43 15.70
C PHE A 441 23.92 9.22 14.63
N GLY A 442 25.11 9.61 14.95
CA GLY A 442 26.36 9.35 14.23
C GLY A 442 27.53 9.58 15.18
N THR A 443 28.69 9.03 14.85
CA THR A 443 29.93 9.20 15.62
C THR A 443 31.06 9.49 14.66
N THR A 444 32.04 10.29 15.09
CA THR A 444 33.28 10.52 14.37
C THR A 444 34.48 10.40 15.27
N THR A 445 35.55 9.85 14.73
CA THR A 445 36.91 9.86 15.32
C THR A 445 37.93 10.44 14.35
N ALA A 446 37.46 10.91 13.19
CA ALA A 446 38.33 11.42 12.13
C ALA A 446 38.69 12.89 12.35
N ASN A 447 39.87 13.27 11.89
CA ASN A 447 40.31 14.67 11.86
C ASN A 447 39.56 15.43 10.78
N TYR A 448 39.24 16.71 11.04
CA TYR A 448 38.60 17.59 10.09
C TYR A 448 39.33 18.93 9.99
N ASN A 449 39.93 19.16 8.87
CA ASN A 449 40.52 20.47 8.48
C ASN A 449 40.78 20.45 6.97
N PRO A 450 39.73 20.32 6.10
CA PRO A 450 39.90 20.18 4.65
C PRO A 450 40.52 21.41 4.05
N ALA A 451 41.65 21.23 3.31
CA ALA A 451 42.38 22.31 2.67
C ALA A 451 41.56 22.99 1.55
N ALA A 452 40.61 22.24 0.92
CA ALA A 452 39.77 22.73 -0.17
C ALA A 452 38.62 23.63 0.34
N ASP A 453 38.34 23.65 1.64
CA ASP A 453 37.33 24.54 2.21
C ASP A 453 37.78 26.00 2.13
N PRO A 454 37.00 26.89 1.48
CA PRO A 454 37.40 28.28 1.25
C PRO A 454 37.39 29.15 2.53
N GLY A 455 37.00 28.61 3.68
CA GLY A 455 36.82 29.36 4.92
C GLY A 455 38.09 30.07 5.43
N GLY A 456 39.26 29.50 5.25
CA GLY A 456 40.54 30.12 5.56
C GLY A 456 40.61 30.68 6.98
N ALA A 457 41.06 31.96 7.12
CA ALA A 457 41.13 32.65 8.40
C ALA A 457 39.78 32.85 9.10
N SER A 458 38.67 32.70 8.37
CA SER A 458 37.34 32.78 8.93
C SER A 458 36.83 31.45 9.57
N GLY A 459 37.70 30.45 9.71
CA GLY A 459 37.35 29.10 10.15
C GLY A 459 36.85 28.23 9.00
N ARG A 460 36.56 26.96 9.25
CA ARG A 460 36.00 26.06 8.27
C ARG A 460 34.52 26.32 8.09
N ARG A 461 34.08 26.32 6.85
CA ARG A 461 32.66 26.42 6.56
C ARG A 461 31.96 25.18 7.06
N TRP A 462 30.87 25.38 7.78
CA TRP A 462 29.99 24.31 8.25
C TRP A 462 28.59 24.71 7.85
N GLY A 463 27.81 23.82 7.25
CA GLY A 463 26.60 24.13 6.50
C GLY A 463 25.69 25.18 7.10
N ASP A 464 25.09 26.00 6.27
CA ASP A 464 24.27 27.13 6.65
C ASP A 464 22.89 26.72 7.15
N TYR A 465 22.56 25.42 6.99
CA TYR A 465 21.25 24.85 7.32
C TYR A 465 21.34 23.51 8.03
N SER A 466 20.33 23.23 8.81
CA SER A 466 19.87 21.89 9.19
C SER A 466 18.35 21.86 9.10
N PHE A 467 17.76 20.67 9.00
CA PHE A 467 16.31 20.57 8.89
C PHE A 467 15.75 19.41 9.70
N THR A 468 14.68 19.69 10.43
CA THR A 468 13.93 18.71 11.21
C THR A 468 12.47 18.78 10.80
N MET A 469 11.84 17.66 10.48
CA MET A 469 10.48 17.58 9.98
C MET A 469 9.73 16.38 10.54
N VAL A 470 8.41 16.39 10.45
CA VAL A 470 7.52 15.33 10.87
C VAL A 470 7.09 14.50 9.65
N ASP A 471 6.96 13.21 9.82
CA ASP A 471 6.39 12.32 8.80
C ASP A 471 4.98 12.77 8.41
N PRO A 472 4.69 12.96 7.12
CA PRO A 472 3.40 13.51 6.70
C PRO A 472 2.23 12.55 6.88
N LEU A 473 2.46 11.23 7.01
CA LEU A 473 1.40 10.23 7.12
C LEU A 473 1.09 9.81 8.55
N ASP A 474 2.11 9.65 9.39
CA ASP A 474 1.91 9.20 10.78
C ASP A 474 1.82 10.34 11.79
N ASP A 475 2.34 11.50 11.44
CA ASP A 475 2.34 12.72 12.24
C ASP A 475 3.02 12.57 13.63
N MET A 476 3.83 11.52 13.81
CA MET A 476 4.54 11.12 15.02
C MET A 476 6.04 11.00 14.83
N THR A 477 6.45 10.33 13.74
CA THR A 477 7.86 10.11 13.40
C THR A 477 8.53 11.42 13.02
N VAL A 478 9.74 11.66 13.51
CA VAL A 478 10.53 12.85 13.19
C VAL A 478 11.78 12.46 12.42
N PHE A 479 12.08 13.20 11.36
CA PHE A 479 13.36 13.11 10.65
C PHE A 479 14.17 14.37 10.94
N THR A 480 15.49 14.21 11.16
CA THR A 480 16.42 15.33 11.32
C THR A 480 17.63 15.13 10.41
N VAL A 481 18.04 16.20 9.75
CA VAL A 481 19.12 16.24 8.77
C VAL A 481 20.22 17.12 9.30
N GLN A 482 21.38 16.55 9.55
CA GLN A 482 22.51 17.22 10.18
C GLN A 482 23.81 16.93 9.44
N GLU A 483 24.67 17.91 9.34
CA GLU A 483 26.05 17.71 8.90
C GLU A 483 26.91 17.15 10.03
N TYR A 484 27.87 16.26 9.69
CA TYR A 484 28.85 15.75 10.62
C TYR A 484 30.15 15.38 9.93
N ASN A 485 31.23 15.28 10.70
CA ASN A 485 32.51 14.81 10.18
C ASN A 485 32.51 13.28 10.05
N GLN A 486 32.32 12.78 8.83
CA GLN A 486 32.21 11.36 8.55
C GLN A 486 33.56 10.65 8.40
N ALA A 487 34.53 11.30 7.78
CA ALA A 487 35.85 10.76 7.49
C ALA A 487 36.90 11.85 7.52
N LEU A 488 38.19 11.49 7.32
CA LEU A 488 39.28 12.44 7.31
C LEU A 488 39.04 13.58 6.31
N ASN A 489 38.96 14.80 6.81
CA ASN A 489 38.71 16.00 6.03
C ASN A 489 37.47 15.93 5.13
N SER A 490 36.47 15.14 5.53
CA SER A 490 35.24 14.93 4.79
C SER A 490 34.03 15.04 5.72
N TYR A 491 32.99 15.64 5.19
CA TYR A 491 31.67 15.64 5.83
C TYR A 491 30.75 14.61 5.20
N ALA A 492 29.71 14.28 5.95
CA ALA A 492 28.48 13.72 5.40
C ALA A 492 27.25 14.45 5.95
N VAL A 493 26.18 14.41 5.21
CA VAL A 493 24.85 14.84 5.64
C VAL A 493 24.09 13.59 6.08
N ARG A 494 23.84 13.50 7.38
CA ARG A 494 23.21 12.36 8.01
C ARG A 494 21.76 12.63 8.33
N VAL A 495 20.92 11.66 8.02
CA VAL A 495 19.50 11.66 8.37
C VAL A 495 19.29 10.74 9.55
N GLY A 496 18.62 11.24 10.59
CA GLY A 496 18.12 10.44 11.70
C GLY A 496 16.60 10.32 11.63
N LYS A 497 16.07 9.10 11.59
CA LYS A 497 14.65 8.80 11.75
C LYS A 497 14.41 8.49 13.23
N LEU A 498 13.61 9.31 13.88
CA LEU A 498 13.36 9.28 15.32
C LEU A 498 11.94 8.78 15.56
N ALA A 499 11.82 7.61 16.20
CA ALA A 499 10.54 7.04 16.59
C ALA A 499 9.97 7.79 17.80
N ALA A 500 8.67 8.04 17.80
CA ALA A 500 7.94 8.58 18.93
C ALA A 500 7.94 7.58 20.12
N PRO A 501 7.55 8.01 21.34
CA PRO A 501 7.29 7.07 22.42
C PRO A 501 6.25 6.01 22.01
N PRO A 502 6.38 4.75 22.48
CA PRO A 502 5.48 3.66 22.09
C PRO A 502 4.04 3.90 22.56
N PRO A 503 3.06 3.13 22.08
CA PRO A 503 1.69 3.18 22.61
C PRO A 503 1.64 2.95 24.13
N ALA A 504 0.63 3.54 24.79
CA ALA A 504 0.38 3.31 26.23
C ALA A 504 0.02 1.85 26.49
N THR A 505 0.42 1.33 27.65
CA THR A 505 0.17 -0.07 28.01
C THR A 505 -1.27 -0.25 28.50
N PRO A 506 -2.11 -1.07 27.82
CA PRO A 506 -3.48 -1.34 28.28
C PRO A 506 -3.51 -1.94 29.68
N THR A 507 -4.48 -1.50 30.51
CA THR A 507 -4.61 -1.92 31.92
C THR A 507 -5.47 -3.18 32.10
N CYS A 508 -6.05 -3.71 31.03
CA CYS A 508 -6.90 -4.91 31.05
C CYS A 508 -6.13 -6.24 31.22
N ALA A 509 -4.81 -6.22 31.16
CA ALA A 509 -4.00 -7.41 31.45
C ALA A 509 -4.13 -7.78 32.97
N GLY A 510 -4.65 -8.99 33.25
CA GLY A 510 -4.93 -9.45 34.61
C GLY A 510 -6.28 -9.04 35.21
N SER A 511 -7.03 -8.13 34.54
CA SER A 511 -8.41 -7.77 34.88
C SER A 511 -9.21 -7.61 33.58
N PRO A 512 -9.62 -8.73 32.96
CA PRO A 512 -10.24 -8.70 31.64
C PRO A 512 -11.54 -7.90 31.61
N ILE A 513 -11.76 -7.19 30.51
CA ILE A 513 -13.03 -6.52 30.24
C ILE A 513 -14.04 -7.57 29.80
N THR A 514 -15.16 -7.71 30.53
CA THR A 514 -16.25 -8.61 30.13
C THR A 514 -17.00 -7.98 28.96
N PHE A 515 -17.08 -8.72 27.84
CA PHE A 515 -17.81 -8.33 26.63
C PHE A 515 -18.98 -9.29 26.39
N ALA A 516 -20.19 -8.77 26.51
CA ALA A 516 -21.39 -9.60 26.38
C ALA A 516 -21.63 -10.10 24.95
N GLY A 517 -21.06 -9.41 23.93
CA GLY A 517 -21.13 -9.80 22.54
C GLY A 517 -22.57 -9.97 21.96
N PRO A 518 -22.67 -10.41 20.70
CA PRO A 518 -21.57 -10.68 19.77
C PRO A 518 -20.92 -9.42 19.18
N THR A 519 -21.65 -8.28 19.07
CA THR A 519 -21.13 -7.02 18.51
C THR A 519 -21.35 -5.86 19.47
N GLY A 520 -20.37 -4.97 19.59
CA GLY A 520 -20.49 -3.79 20.46
C GLY A 520 -19.15 -3.09 20.73
N ASN A 521 -19.21 -2.08 21.60
CA ASN A 521 -18.05 -1.27 21.97
C ASN A 521 -17.34 -1.82 23.21
N VAL A 522 -16.00 -1.80 23.15
CA VAL A 522 -15.10 -2.11 24.27
C VAL A 522 -14.16 -0.93 24.47
N VAL A 523 -14.14 -0.37 25.68
CA VAL A 523 -13.24 0.73 26.05
C VAL A 523 -11.94 0.15 26.62
N ILE A 524 -10.83 0.42 25.98
CA ILE A 524 -9.50 0.03 26.40
C ILE A 524 -8.85 1.22 27.11
N ASN A 525 -8.68 1.09 28.42
CA ASN A 525 -7.89 2.01 29.23
C ASN A 525 -6.44 1.58 29.27
N ALA A 526 -5.51 2.53 29.36
CA ALA A 526 -4.07 2.28 29.34
C ALA A 526 -3.33 3.17 30.34
N THR A 527 -2.13 2.78 30.68
CA THR A 527 -1.19 3.57 31.52
C THR A 527 -0.08 4.10 30.65
N SER A 528 0.15 5.41 30.70
CA SER A 528 1.30 6.06 30.09
C SER A 528 2.50 5.97 31.02
N SER A 529 3.64 5.56 30.47
CA SER A 529 4.93 5.65 31.14
C SER A 529 5.98 6.21 30.17
N GLY A 530 6.82 7.16 30.64
CA GLY A 530 7.86 7.74 29.80
C GLY A 530 7.36 8.44 28.52
N GLY A 531 6.13 8.97 28.54
CA GLY A 531 5.53 9.63 27.39
C GLY A 531 4.80 8.70 26.41
N SER A 532 4.71 7.40 26.72
CA SER A 532 3.92 6.47 25.91
C SER A 532 2.45 6.92 25.81
N GLY A 533 1.83 6.74 24.67
CA GLY A 533 0.44 7.15 24.47
C GLY A 533 -0.15 6.60 23.18
N PHE A 534 -1.46 6.44 23.16
CA PHE A 534 -2.20 6.29 21.92
C PHE A 534 -2.22 7.61 21.18
N TYR A 535 -2.29 7.55 19.88
CA TYR A 535 -2.39 8.75 19.04
C TYR A 535 -3.17 8.46 17.76
N ASP A 536 -3.91 9.47 17.33
CA ASP A 536 -4.56 9.51 16.01
C ASP A 536 -4.43 10.93 15.45
N PRO A 537 -4.02 11.12 14.19
CA PRO A 537 -3.86 12.45 13.57
C PRO A 537 -5.18 13.20 13.38
N GLY A 538 -6.32 12.53 13.60
CA GLY A 538 -7.63 13.08 13.31
C GLY A 538 -8.11 12.82 11.88
N PRO A 539 -9.13 13.52 11.40
CA PRO A 539 -9.69 13.29 10.08
C PRO A 539 -8.68 13.46 8.95
N ASN A 540 -8.80 12.63 7.92
CA ASN A 540 -8.01 12.78 6.71
C ASN A 540 -8.22 14.14 6.08
N LEU A 541 -7.14 14.72 5.55
CA LEU A 541 -7.20 15.94 4.78
C LEU A 541 -7.99 15.71 3.47
N PRO A 542 -8.65 16.75 2.93
CA PRO A 542 -9.31 16.64 1.62
C PRO A 542 -8.32 16.26 0.52
N ALA A 543 -8.80 15.50 -0.48
CA ALA A 543 -8.00 15.23 -1.68
C ALA A 543 -7.53 16.57 -2.31
N PRO A 544 -6.31 16.65 -2.86
CA PRO A 544 -5.42 15.54 -3.23
C PRO A 544 -4.46 15.07 -2.12
N ALA A 545 -4.62 15.49 -0.88
CA ALA A 545 -3.83 14.99 0.24
C ALA A 545 -3.98 13.48 0.39
N LEU A 546 -2.90 12.80 0.78
CA LEU A 546 -2.98 11.39 1.14
C LEU A 546 -3.62 11.21 2.52
N PRO A 547 -4.35 10.11 2.75
CA PRO A 547 -4.89 9.82 4.07
C PRO A 547 -3.76 9.60 5.08
N PHE A 548 -4.03 9.99 6.32
CA PHE A 548 -3.15 9.66 7.43
C PHE A 548 -3.19 8.16 7.74
N ASN A 549 -2.11 7.66 8.32
CA ASN A 549 -2.18 6.43 9.08
C ASN A 549 -2.96 6.73 10.36
N HIS A 550 -3.90 5.85 10.73
CA HIS A 550 -4.73 6.02 11.91
C HIS A 550 -4.37 5.03 13.02
N LEU A 551 -4.79 5.35 14.24
CA LEU A 551 -4.79 4.40 15.34
C LEU A 551 -5.60 3.16 14.91
N SER A 552 -4.99 2.00 15.05
CA SER A 552 -5.62 0.73 14.67
C SER A 552 -5.51 -0.30 15.81
N ALA A 553 -6.37 -1.30 15.74
CA ALA A 553 -6.33 -2.38 16.71
C ALA A 553 -6.69 -3.72 16.05
N THR A 554 -6.18 -4.80 16.65
CA THR A 554 -6.63 -6.16 16.35
C THR A 554 -7.01 -6.84 17.65
N VAL A 555 -8.02 -7.71 17.59
CA VAL A 555 -8.47 -8.55 18.69
C VAL A 555 -8.48 -9.99 18.21
N THR A 556 -7.87 -10.91 18.96
CA THR A 556 -7.88 -12.31 18.56
C THR A 556 -9.32 -12.82 18.49
N ASN A 557 -9.62 -13.64 17.48
CA ASN A 557 -10.97 -14.19 17.21
C ASN A 557 -12.09 -13.14 17.25
N ALA A 558 -11.82 -11.94 16.74
CA ALA A 558 -12.84 -10.90 16.57
C ALA A 558 -12.49 -10.02 15.36
N ILE A 559 -13.52 -9.47 14.73
CA ILE A 559 -13.39 -8.39 13.75
C ILE A 559 -13.42 -7.08 14.51
N VAL A 560 -12.44 -6.21 14.30
CA VAL A 560 -12.48 -4.82 14.77
C VAL A 560 -13.16 -3.98 13.68
N ASN A 561 -14.40 -3.55 13.93
CA ASN A 561 -15.20 -2.78 12.98
C ASN A 561 -14.75 -1.31 12.91
N SER A 562 -14.36 -0.75 14.05
CA SER A 562 -13.80 0.61 14.14
C SER A 562 -12.97 0.80 15.40
N VAL A 563 -12.05 1.75 15.34
CA VAL A 563 -11.25 2.24 16.47
C VAL A 563 -11.52 3.73 16.62
N THR A 564 -11.85 4.16 17.84
CA THR A 564 -12.00 5.58 18.18
C THR A 564 -10.94 5.98 19.18
N TYR A 565 -10.14 6.96 18.83
CA TYR A 565 -9.20 7.59 19.75
C TYR A 565 -9.94 8.51 20.72
N ASN A 566 -9.81 8.28 22.00
CA ASN A 566 -10.46 9.10 23.04
C ASN A 566 -9.45 10.03 23.72
N SER A 567 -8.27 9.49 24.05
CA SER A 567 -7.18 10.21 24.69
C SER A 567 -5.85 9.42 24.56
N PRO A 568 -4.71 9.96 24.94
CA PRO A 568 -3.45 9.21 24.95
C PRO A 568 -3.46 7.92 25.77
N THR A 569 -4.45 7.75 26.66
CA THR A 569 -4.56 6.58 27.52
C THR A 569 -5.89 5.85 27.40
N GLN A 570 -6.67 6.15 26.36
CA GLN A 570 -7.95 5.50 26.15
C GLN A 570 -8.32 5.40 24.67
N ALA A 571 -8.75 4.23 24.23
CA ALA A 571 -9.34 3.97 22.93
C ALA A 571 -10.62 3.15 23.07
N THR A 572 -11.59 3.36 22.16
CA THR A 572 -12.81 2.56 22.07
C THR A 572 -12.76 1.71 20.80
N LEU A 573 -12.91 0.40 20.96
CA LEU A 573 -12.97 -0.56 19.86
C LEU A 573 -14.41 -1.00 19.68
N ASN A 574 -14.97 -0.90 18.47
CA ASN A 574 -16.20 -1.60 18.11
C ASN A 574 -15.80 -2.95 17.53
N ILE A 575 -16.24 -4.05 18.16
CA ILE A 575 -15.83 -5.41 17.77
C ILE A 575 -17.02 -6.31 17.49
N THR A 576 -16.83 -7.30 16.60
CA THR A 576 -17.71 -8.45 16.40
C THR A 576 -16.93 -9.70 16.78
N ALA A 577 -17.33 -10.37 17.85
CA ALA A 577 -16.64 -11.52 18.39
C ALA A 577 -16.95 -12.80 17.58
N LEU A 578 -15.94 -13.56 17.22
CA LEU A 578 -16.03 -14.80 16.45
C LEU A 578 -15.81 -16.06 17.33
N ALA A 579 -15.31 -15.89 18.56
CA ALA A 579 -15.19 -16.96 19.55
C ALA A 579 -15.38 -16.40 20.96
N THR A 580 -15.91 -17.23 21.85
CA THR A 580 -16.04 -16.93 23.27
C THR A 580 -14.69 -17.08 23.99
N GLY A 581 -14.62 -16.56 25.22
CA GLY A 581 -13.46 -16.69 26.11
C GLY A 581 -12.47 -15.55 25.98
N SER A 582 -11.24 -15.79 26.42
CA SER A 582 -10.18 -14.79 26.59
C SER A 582 -9.55 -14.39 25.25
N GLN A 583 -9.56 -13.09 24.94
CA GLN A 583 -9.02 -12.53 23.70
C GLN A 583 -7.91 -11.52 23.97
N ASN A 584 -6.87 -11.52 23.14
CA ASN A 584 -5.79 -10.54 23.19
C ASN A 584 -6.17 -9.31 22.38
N VAL A 585 -5.71 -8.14 22.83
CA VAL A 585 -5.86 -6.87 22.13
C VAL A 585 -4.47 -6.35 21.75
N THR A 586 -4.24 -6.05 20.47
CA THR A 586 -3.06 -5.32 20.02
C THR A 586 -3.51 -3.97 19.50
N ILE A 587 -2.94 -2.89 20.03
CA ILE A 587 -3.16 -1.51 19.57
C ILE A 587 -1.90 -1.03 18.87
N THR A 588 -2.07 -0.42 17.69
CA THR A 588 -0.98 0.06 16.84
C THR A 588 -1.17 1.55 16.56
N ASN A 589 -0.18 2.36 16.93
CA ASN A 589 -0.12 3.78 16.60
C ASN A 589 0.15 4.02 15.10
N PRO A 590 -0.11 5.22 14.57
CA PRO A 590 0.12 5.58 13.17
C PRO A 590 1.54 5.33 12.66
N ASP A 591 2.55 5.41 13.51
CA ASP A 591 3.96 5.16 13.20
C ASP A 591 4.33 3.65 13.12
N GLY A 592 3.34 2.77 13.33
CA GLY A 592 3.49 1.31 13.27
C GLY A 592 3.95 0.67 14.57
N GLN A 593 4.24 1.43 15.63
CA GLN A 593 4.55 0.87 16.94
C GLN A 593 3.30 0.28 17.57
N SER A 594 3.41 -0.90 18.18
CA SER A 594 2.27 -1.62 18.74
C SER A 594 2.52 -2.11 20.16
N VAL A 595 1.43 -2.33 20.89
CA VAL A 595 1.41 -2.94 22.20
C VAL A 595 0.34 -4.01 22.26
N THR A 596 0.65 -5.18 22.82
CA THR A 596 -0.31 -6.28 22.98
C THR A 596 -0.62 -6.50 24.44
N ALA A 597 -1.90 -6.55 24.77
CA ALA A 597 -2.42 -6.96 26.08
C ALA A 597 -3.06 -8.34 25.97
N ASN A 598 -2.45 -9.32 26.60
CA ASN A 598 -2.93 -10.70 26.59
C ASN A 598 -4.14 -10.85 27.51
N GLY A 599 -5.17 -11.59 27.04
CA GLY A 599 -6.36 -11.85 27.80
C GLY A 599 -7.15 -10.62 28.21
N CYS A 600 -7.10 -9.57 27.42
CA CYS A 600 -7.68 -8.26 27.72
C CYS A 600 -9.20 -8.25 27.69
N ILE A 601 -9.84 -9.06 26.81
CA ILE A 601 -11.29 -9.12 26.67
C ILE A 601 -11.75 -10.55 26.94
N ASN A 602 -12.78 -10.70 27.81
CA ASN A 602 -13.46 -11.98 28.02
C ASN A 602 -14.83 -11.95 27.31
N VAL A 603 -14.92 -12.62 26.17
CA VAL A 603 -16.12 -12.66 25.32
C VAL A 603 -17.10 -13.72 25.85
N GLN A 604 -18.36 -13.34 26.04
CA GLN A 604 -19.43 -14.22 26.53
C GLN A 604 -20.21 -14.88 25.38
N ASN A 605 -20.45 -14.15 24.28
CA ASN A 605 -21.14 -14.62 23.09
C ASN A 605 -20.39 -14.23 21.81
N ALA A 606 -20.40 -15.13 20.81
CA ALA A 606 -19.75 -14.95 19.52
C ALA A 606 -20.72 -15.23 18.36
N VAL A 607 -20.41 -14.76 17.19
CA VAL A 607 -21.13 -15.09 15.96
C VAL A 607 -20.80 -16.52 15.55
N ALA A 608 -21.83 -17.33 15.30
CA ALA A 608 -21.67 -18.70 14.81
C ALA A 608 -21.34 -18.73 13.29
N PRO A 609 -20.70 -19.81 12.79
CA PRO A 609 -20.51 -19.99 11.36
C PRO A 609 -21.83 -20.29 10.64
N ASP A 610 -21.96 -19.86 9.39
CA ASP A 610 -23.09 -20.14 8.46
C ASP A 610 -22.52 -20.81 7.22
N LEU A 611 -22.79 -22.09 7.06
CA LEU A 611 -22.30 -22.93 5.96
C LEU A 611 -23.39 -23.12 4.92
N GLY A 612 -23.00 -23.35 3.69
CA GLY A 612 -23.93 -23.72 2.61
C GLY A 612 -23.36 -24.85 1.77
N ILE A 613 -24.26 -25.65 1.17
CA ILE A 613 -23.89 -26.73 0.28
C ILE A 613 -24.68 -26.66 -1.02
N THR A 614 -24.05 -27.12 -2.11
CA THR A 614 -24.65 -27.27 -3.44
C THR A 614 -24.29 -28.63 -4.00
N ILE A 615 -25.18 -29.23 -4.80
CA ILE A 615 -24.94 -30.48 -5.55
C ILE A 615 -25.53 -30.33 -6.95
N THR A 616 -24.82 -30.84 -7.94
CA THR A 616 -25.30 -30.95 -9.32
C THR A 616 -24.42 -31.90 -10.13
N ASP A 617 -24.98 -32.63 -11.08
CA ASP A 617 -24.26 -33.35 -12.14
C ASP A 617 -24.35 -32.61 -13.51
N GLY A 618 -25.10 -31.48 -13.58
CA GLY A 618 -25.23 -30.62 -14.75
C GLY A 618 -26.22 -31.15 -15.81
N VAL A 619 -26.99 -32.24 -15.52
CA VAL A 619 -28.04 -32.78 -16.39
C VAL A 619 -29.34 -32.94 -15.62
N THR A 620 -30.44 -33.28 -16.28
CA THR A 620 -31.74 -33.56 -15.70
C THR A 620 -32.26 -34.95 -16.06
N THR A 621 -31.42 -35.74 -16.78
CA THR A 621 -31.75 -37.09 -17.21
C THR A 621 -30.51 -37.94 -17.22
N ALA A 622 -30.63 -39.20 -16.79
CA ALA A 622 -29.53 -40.15 -16.79
C ALA A 622 -29.97 -41.51 -17.39
N THR A 623 -29.02 -42.28 -17.89
CA THR A 623 -29.30 -43.56 -18.52
C THR A 623 -28.86 -44.72 -17.61
N PRO A 624 -29.74 -45.64 -17.19
CA PRO A 624 -29.37 -46.82 -16.45
C PRO A 624 -28.30 -47.66 -17.19
N GLY A 625 -27.28 -48.14 -16.47
CA GLY A 625 -26.11 -48.80 -17.01
C GLY A 625 -25.00 -47.80 -17.48
N GLY A 626 -25.26 -46.49 -17.45
CA GLY A 626 -24.27 -45.46 -17.69
C GLY A 626 -23.67 -44.91 -16.37
N SER A 627 -23.18 -43.66 -16.40
CA SER A 627 -22.59 -43.02 -15.23
C SER A 627 -23.02 -41.56 -15.13
N VAL A 628 -23.06 -41.02 -13.90
CA VAL A 628 -23.21 -39.62 -13.57
C VAL A 628 -22.01 -39.16 -12.74
N THR A 629 -21.69 -37.84 -12.78
CA THR A 629 -20.63 -37.27 -11.98
C THR A 629 -21.15 -36.07 -11.23
N TYR A 630 -21.37 -36.18 -9.92
CA TYR A 630 -21.81 -35.09 -9.06
C TYR A 630 -20.66 -34.20 -8.68
N THR A 631 -20.91 -32.91 -8.71
CA THR A 631 -20.08 -31.88 -8.11
C THR A 631 -20.81 -31.39 -6.85
N ILE A 632 -20.23 -31.62 -5.68
CA ILE A 632 -20.80 -31.25 -4.37
C ILE A 632 -19.85 -30.23 -3.74
N THR A 633 -20.35 -29.03 -3.48
CA THR A 633 -19.50 -27.96 -2.90
C THR A 633 -20.07 -27.48 -1.59
N ALA A 634 -19.34 -27.67 -0.50
CA ALA A 634 -19.60 -27.06 0.80
C ALA A 634 -18.75 -25.80 0.96
N SER A 635 -19.33 -24.70 1.42
CA SER A 635 -18.67 -23.41 1.52
C SER A 635 -19.02 -22.68 2.81
N ASN A 636 -18.10 -21.81 3.28
CA ASN A 636 -18.29 -20.92 4.40
C ASN A 636 -18.26 -19.45 3.91
N ALA A 637 -19.43 -18.85 3.74
CA ALA A 637 -19.56 -17.44 3.35
C ALA A 637 -19.61 -16.49 4.57
N SER A 638 -19.59 -17.02 5.79
CA SER A 638 -19.65 -16.25 7.02
C SER A 638 -18.29 -15.69 7.43
N ALA A 639 -18.30 -14.74 8.36
CA ALA A 639 -17.10 -14.15 8.95
C ALA A 639 -16.45 -15.02 10.04
N THR A 640 -17.06 -16.16 10.38
CA THR A 640 -16.57 -17.07 11.42
C THR A 640 -16.05 -18.37 10.80
N PRO A 641 -14.84 -18.82 11.13
CA PRO A 641 -14.33 -20.10 10.63
C PRO A 641 -15.12 -21.28 11.19
N ALA A 642 -15.41 -22.27 10.38
CA ALA A 642 -16.01 -23.53 10.78
C ALA A 642 -14.96 -24.61 10.88
N THR A 643 -14.72 -25.14 12.07
CA THR A 643 -13.79 -26.25 12.32
C THR A 643 -14.56 -27.50 12.67
N GLY A 644 -14.21 -28.63 12.04
CA GLY A 644 -14.86 -29.90 12.34
C GLY A 644 -16.31 -30.00 11.82
N ALA A 645 -16.66 -29.26 10.77
CA ALA A 645 -17.95 -29.42 10.08
C ALA A 645 -18.05 -30.77 9.39
N THR A 646 -19.24 -31.30 9.24
CA THR A 646 -19.46 -32.59 8.57
C THR A 646 -20.15 -32.36 7.23
N VAL A 647 -19.58 -32.91 6.15
CA VAL A 647 -20.21 -33.04 4.83
C VAL A 647 -20.66 -34.50 4.66
N ALA A 648 -21.95 -34.67 4.39
CA ALA A 648 -22.52 -36.00 4.22
C ALA A 648 -23.35 -36.10 2.93
N ASP A 649 -23.18 -37.21 2.21
CA ASP A 649 -24.01 -37.64 1.07
C ASP A 649 -24.20 -39.15 1.11
N THR A 650 -25.46 -39.54 1.23
CA THR A 650 -25.82 -40.97 1.16
C THR A 650 -26.35 -41.26 -0.25
N PHE A 651 -25.50 -41.75 -1.10
CA PHE A 651 -25.87 -42.02 -2.50
C PHE A 651 -27.03 -43.00 -2.61
N PRO A 652 -27.99 -42.73 -3.52
CA PRO A 652 -29.05 -43.67 -3.85
C PRO A 652 -28.54 -45.09 -4.11
N ALA A 653 -29.29 -46.11 -3.67
CA ALA A 653 -28.90 -47.53 -3.81
C ALA A 653 -28.65 -47.96 -5.26
N ALA A 654 -29.18 -47.23 -6.25
CA ALA A 654 -28.94 -47.47 -7.68
C ALA A 654 -27.55 -47.04 -8.14
N LEU A 655 -26.77 -46.36 -7.28
CA LEU A 655 -25.44 -45.82 -7.60
C LEU A 655 -24.32 -46.62 -6.91
N THR A 656 -23.21 -46.76 -7.60
CA THR A 656 -21.94 -47.18 -7.02
C THR A 656 -20.92 -46.09 -7.31
N CYS A 657 -20.49 -45.38 -6.27
CA CYS A 657 -19.70 -44.15 -6.40
C CYS A 657 -18.28 -44.28 -5.86
N THR A 658 -17.36 -43.52 -6.50
CA THR A 658 -16.05 -43.15 -5.98
C THR A 658 -15.93 -41.63 -6.05
N TRP A 659 -15.24 -41.00 -5.10
CA TRP A 659 -15.15 -39.57 -5.05
C TRP A 659 -13.75 -39.07 -4.70
N THR A 660 -13.45 -37.85 -5.12
CA THR A 660 -12.26 -37.09 -4.74
C THR A 660 -12.69 -35.74 -4.17
N CYS A 661 -11.87 -35.13 -3.28
CA CYS A 661 -12.15 -33.82 -2.72
C CYS A 661 -10.94 -32.91 -2.85
N VAL A 662 -11.23 -31.61 -3.12
CA VAL A 662 -10.26 -30.55 -3.19
C VAL A 662 -10.75 -29.34 -2.37
N GLY A 663 -9.91 -28.86 -1.46
CA GLY A 663 -10.16 -27.62 -0.69
C GLY A 663 -9.68 -26.38 -1.41
N ALA A 664 -10.41 -25.27 -1.25
CA ALA A 664 -10.04 -23.94 -1.71
C ALA A 664 -10.15 -22.91 -0.57
N GLY A 665 -9.41 -21.80 -0.66
CA GLY A 665 -9.42 -20.77 0.39
C GLY A 665 -8.92 -21.25 1.76
N GLY A 666 -8.10 -22.33 1.82
CA GLY A 666 -7.65 -22.97 3.06
C GLY A 666 -8.59 -24.04 3.58
N GLY A 667 -9.67 -24.38 2.86
CA GLY A 667 -10.56 -25.50 3.20
C GLY A 667 -9.82 -26.84 3.15
N THR A 668 -10.14 -27.75 4.08
CA THR A 668 -9.54 -29.09 4.16
C THR A 668 -10.60 -30.17 4.18
N CYS A 669 -10.36 -31.27 3.44
CA CYS A 669 -11.22 -32.44 3.36
C CYS A 669 -10.39 -33.71 3.12
N THR A 670 -10.99 -34.88 3.26
CA THR A 670 -10.38 -36.18 2.89
C THR A 670 -10.24 -36.24 1.37
N ALA A 671 -9.03 -36.49 0.86
CA ALA A 671 -8.70 -36.35 -0.55
C ALA A 671 -9.50 -37.28 -1.50
N SER A 672 -9.92 -38.46 -1.06
CA SER A 672 -10.71 -39.41 -1.87
C SER A 672 -11.36 -40.51 -1.01
N GLY A 673 -12.40 -41.13 -1.56
CA GLY A 673 -13.09 -42.26 -0.94
C GLY A 673 -13.97 -43.01 -1.91
N SER A 674 -14.69 -44.02 -1.39
CA SER A 674 -15.67 -44.79 -2.11
C SER A 674 -16.94 -45.03 -1.28
N GLY A 675 -18.08 -45.21 -1.95
CA GLY A 675 -19.39 -45.24 -1.31
C GLY A 675 -19.80 -43.85 -0.79
N ASN A 676 -20.62 -43.82 0.24
CA ASN A 676 -21.16 -42.57 0.80
C ASN A 676 -20.07 -41.61 1.27
N ILE A 677 -20.34 -40.33 1.20
CA ILE A 677 -19.51 -39.30 1.81
C ILE A 677 -19.99 -39.09 3.26
N ASN A 678 -19.06 -39.11 4.20
CA ASN A 678 -19.22 -38.69 5.57
C ASN A 678 -17.88 -38.16 6.07
N ASP A 679 -17.59 -36.89 5.72
CA ASP A 679 -16.26 -36.31 5.85
C ASP A 679 -16.27 -35.16 6.86
N THR A 680 -15.20 -35.08 7.63
CA THR A 680 -14.97 -33.97 8.57
C THR A 680 -14.08 -32.93 7.90
N VAL A 681 -14.62 -31.72 7.73
CA VAL A 681 -13.96 -30.63 7.02
C VAL A 681 -13.68 -29.44 7.93
N ASN A 682 -12.61 -28.67 7.61
CA ASN A 682 -12.40 -27.35 8.17
C ASN A 682 -12.59 -26.31 7.07
N LEU A 683 -13.46 -25.34 7.30
CA LEU A 683 -13.78 -24.29 6.36
C LEU A 683 -13.48 -22.92 6.99
N PRO A 684 -12.24 -22.38 6.84
CA PRO A 684 -11.96 -20.98 7.16
C PRO A 684 -12.93 -20.02 6.48
N VAL A 685 -12.88 -18.74 6.88
CA VAL A 685 -13.68 -17.67 6.26
C VAL A 685 -13.44 -17.62 4.75
N GLY A 686 -14.51 -17.70 3.95
CA GLY A 686 -14.44 -17.70 2.49
C GLY A 686 -13.91 -18.99 1.87
N ALA A 687 -13.67 -20.06 2.65
CA ALA A 687 -13.18 -21.33 2.17
C ALA A 687 -14.30 -22.25 1.66
N SER A 688 -13.92 -23.23 0.83
CA SER A 688 -14.80 -24.29 0.36
C SER A 688 -14.09 -25.61 0.20
N THR A 689 -14.89 -26.70 0.16
CA THR A 689 -14.46 -28.04 -0.26
C THR A 689 -15.36 -28.52 -1.38
N THR A 690 -14.78 -29.05 -2.44
CA THR A 690 -15.51 -29.54 -3.61
C THR A 690 -15.21 -31.01 -3.81
N TYR A 691 -16.26 -31.83 -3.73
CA TYR A 691 -16.23 -33.28 -4.02
C TYR A 691 -16.66 -33.50 -5.47
N THR A 692 -15.92 -34.34 -6.16
CA THR A 692 -16.26 -34.85 -7.49
C THR A 692 -16.54 -36.34 -7.34
N ALA A 693 -17.83 -36.76 -7.37
CA ALA A 693 -18.26 -38.11 -7.17
C ALA A 693 -18.69 -38.71 -8.51
N THR A 694 -17.91 -39.67 -9.00
CA THR A 694 -18.22 -40.44 -10.20
C THR A 694 -18.96 -41.73 -9.83
N CYS A 695 -20.19 -41.88 -10.33
CA CYS A 695 -21.13 -42.92 -9.94
C CYS A 695 -21.59 -43.72 -11.15
N ALA A 696 -21.43 -45.06 -11.09
CA ALA A 696 -22.05 -45.98 -12.04
C ALA A 696 -23.52 -46.20 -11.67
N ILE A 697 -24.41 -46.11 -12.65
CA ILE A 697 -25.85 -46.32 -12.46
C ILE A 697 -26.20 -47.76 -12.74
N SER A 698 -26.90 -48.45 -11.84
CA SER A 698 -27.38 -49.83 -12.09
C SER A 698 -28.18 -49.91 -13.40
N ALA A 699 -27.88 -50.88 -14.24
CA ALA A 699 -28.60 -51.14 -15.49
C ALA A 699 -30.09 -51.45 -15.29
N ALA A 700 -30.47 -51.83 -14.07
CA ALA A 700 -31.83 -52.13 -13.67
C ALA A 700 -32.57 -50.92 -13.06
N ALA A 701 -31.93 -49.77 -12.90
CA ALA A 701 -32.54 -48.59 -12.29
C ALA A 701 -33.68 -48.05 -13.15
N THR A 702 -34.75 -47.58 -12.48
CA THR A 702 -35.93 -46.99 -13.11
C THR A 702 -36.49 -45.83 -12.28
N GLY A 703 -37.26 -44.96 -12.89
CA GLY A 703 -37.91 -43.83 -12.22
C GLY A 703 -37.04 -42.57 -12.15
N THR A 704 -36.84 -42.03 -10.96
CA THR A 704 -36.01 -40.87 -10.73
C THR A 704 -34.81 -41.23 -9.85
N LEU A 705 -33.67 -40.63 -10.16
CA LEU A 705 -32.47 -40.68 -9.36
C LEU A 705 -32.37 -39.36 -8.61
N SER A 706 -32.53 -39.35 -7.29
CA SER A 706 -32.48 -38.17 -6.43
C SER A 706 -31.35 -38.33 -5.43
N ASN A 707 -30.39 -37.47 -5.50
CA ASN A 707 -29.24 -37.44 -4.58
C ASN A 707 -29.23 -36.18 -3.72
N THR A 708 -28.97 -36.30 -2.42
CA THR A 708 -29.01 -35.18 -1.45
C THR A 708 -27.73 -35.17 -0.65
N ALA A 709 -27.04 -34.00 -0.73
CA ALA A 709 -25.88 -33.70 0.09
C ALA A 709 -26.24 -32.75 1.21
N THR A 710 -25.55 -32.84 2.35
CA THR A 710 -25.74 -31.99 3.52
C THR A 710 -24.40 -31.53 4.09
N VAL A 711 -24.39 -30.34 4.69
CA VAL A 711 -23.28 -29.84 5.53
C VAL A 711 -23.81 -29.47 6.89
N THR A 712 -23.08 -29.77 7.96
CA THR A 712 -23.51 -29.41 9.33
C THR A 712 -22.35 -28.91 10.18
N VAL A 713 -22.63 -27.91 11.00
CA VAL A 713 -21.73 -27.42 12.04
C VAL A 713 -22.59 -26.94 13.24
N ALA A 714 -22.04 -27.01 14.44
CA ALA A 714 -22.75 -26.57 15.62
C ALA A 714 -23.03 -25.05 15.61
N GLY A 715 -24.28 -24.67 15.84
CA GLY A 715 -24.68 -23.25 15.94
C GLY A 715 -24.97 -22.55 14.62
N ASP A 716 -24.93 -23.25 13.50
CA ASP A 716 -25.28 -22.68 12.20
C ASP A 716 -26.70 -22.04 12.23
N PRO A 717 -26.81 -20.72 11.95
CA PRO A 717 -28.10 -20.03 12.07
C PRO A 717 -29.05 -20.24 10.90
N ASN A 718 -28.56 -20.79 9.75
CA ASN A 718 -29.31 -20.88 8.50
C ASN A 718 -29.37 -22.34 7.97
N ALA A 719 -30.13 -23.17 8.62
CA ALA A 719 -30.29 -24.56 8.22
C ALA A 719 -30.88 -24.75 6.79
N ALA A 720 -31.40 -23.68 6.17
CA ALA A 720 -32.03 -23.78 4.85
C ALA A 720 -31.04 -23.95 3.70
N ASN A 721 -29.79 -23.50 3.84
CA ASN A 721 -28.71 -23.66 2.85
C ASN A 721 -27.81 -24.87 3.13
N ASN A 722 -28.09 -25.63 4.18
CA ASN A 722 -27.28 -26.75 4.65
C ASN A 722 -27.63 -28.09 3.96
N SER A 723 -28.56 -28.09 3.03
CA SER A 723 -28.96 -29.28 2.26
C SER A 723 -29.28 -28.89 0.82
N ALA A 724 -28.82 -29.68 -0.11
CA ALA A 724 -29.11 -29.51 -1.54
C ALA A 724 -29.39 -30.89 -2.17
N THR A 725 -30.29 -30.91 -3.14
CA THR A 725 -30.73 -32.13 -3.84
C THR A 725 -30.63 -31.94 -5.34
N ASP A 726 -30.07 -32.94 -6.02
CA ASP A 726 -30.05 -33.07 -7.48
C ASP A 726 -30.96 -34.21 -7.90
N THR A 727 -31.68 -34.07 -9.02
CA THR A 727 -32.70 -35.04 -9.43
C THR A 727 -32.71 -35.26 -10.93
N ASP A 728 -32.52 -36.50 -11.38
CA ASP A 728 -32.55 -36.94 -12.75
C ASP A 728 -33.72 -37.85 -13.05
N THR A 729 -34.31 -37.72 -14.23
CA THR A 729 -35.23 -38.70 -14.76
C THR A 729 -34.43 -39.83 -15.46
N LEU A 730 -34.59 -41.03 -14.98
CA LEU A 730 -33.94 -42.19 -15.62
C LEU A 730 -34.62 -42.53 -16.95
N THR A 731 -33.83 -42.51 -18.02
CA THR A 731 -34.29 -42.85 -19.40
C THR A 731 -33.59 -44.10 -19.87
N PRO A 732 -34.17 -45.31 -19.59
CA PRO A 732 -33.52 -46.58 -19.99
C PRO A 732 -33.38 -46.70 -21.50
N GLN A 733 -32.22 -47.09 -21.95
CA GLN A 733 -31.86 -47.31 -23.35
C GLN A 733 -31.31 -48.73 -23.51
N ALA A 734 -32.06 -49.61 -24.21
CA ALA A 734 -31.62 -50.95 -24.55
C ALA A 734 -31.23 -51.05 -26.06
N ASN A 735 -30.21 -51.81 -26.35
CA ASN A 735 -29.79 -52.06 -27.73
C ASN A 735 -30.04 -53.55 -28.07
N LEU A 736 -31.27 -53.83 -28.54
CA LEU A 736 -31.69 -55.19 -28.85
C LEU A 736 -31.20 -55.62 -30.21
N GLY A 737 -30.64 -56.80 -30.29
CA GLY A 737 -30.25 -57.47 -31.55
C GLY A 737 -30.92 -58.78 -31.66
N ILE A 738 -31.24 -59.25 -32.89
CA ILE A 738 -31.71 -60.59 -33.16
C ILE A 738 -30.99 -61.22 -34.36
N THR A 739 -30.66 -62.47 -34.28
CA THR A 739 -30.09 -63.30 -35.40
C THR A 739 -30.87 -64.59 -35.57
N LYS A 740 -30.99 -65.01 -36.79
CA LYS A 740 -31.63 -66.32 -37.16
C LYS A 740 -30.83 -67.04 -38.25
N THR A 741 -30.53 -68.26 -38.02
CA THR A 741 -29.85 -69.12 -39.02
C THR A 741 -30.27 -70.57 -38.85
N ASP A 742 -30.32 -71.33 -39.94
CA ASP A 742 -30.44 -72.75 -39.94
C ASP A 742 -29.15 -73.44 -40.40
N GLY A 743 -28.07 -72.68 -40.68
CA GLY A 743 -26.75 -73.19 -41.04
C GLY A 743 -26.65 -73.84 -42.40
N VAL A 744 -27.74 -73.88 -43.19
CA VAL A 744 -27.76 -74.54 -44.48
C VAL A 744 -28.33 -73.62 -45.58
N THR A 745 -28.02 -73.91 -46.83
CA THR A 745 -28.54 -73.12 -47.99
C THR A 745 -29.62 -73.81 -48.76
N THR A 746 -29.87 -75.10 -48.46
CA THR A 746 -30.89 -75.95 -49.11
C THR A 746 -31.52 -76.89 -48.07
N ALA A 747 -32.83 -77.15 -48.28
CA ALA A 747 -33.57 -78.10 -47.45
C ALA A 747 -34.41 -79.02 -48.37
N THR A 748 -34.65 -80.28 -47.92
CA THR A 748 -35.37 -81.24 -48.69
C THR A 748 -36.84 -81.33 -48.22
N ALA A 749 -37.79 -81.29 -49.13
CA ALA A 749 -39.22 -81.54 -48.81
C ALA A 749 -39.38 -82.90 -48.16
N GLY A 750 -40.15 -82.97 -47.05
CA GLY A 750 -40.26 -84.19 -46.23
C GLY A 750 -39.12 -84.40 -45.19
N GLY A 751 -38.09 -83.56 -45.23
CA GLY A 751 -36.99 -83.63 -44.24
C GLY A 751 -37.25 -82.69 -43.06
N SER A 752 -36.19 -82.28 -42.39
CA SER A 752 -36.23 -81.35 -41.21
C SER A 752 -35.18 -80.24 -41.35
N VAL A 753 -35.45 -79.09 -40.71
CA VAL A 753 -34.54 -77.99 -40.58
C VAL A 753 -34.58 -77.50 -39.13
N THR A 754 -33.41 -77.13 -38.63
CA THR A 754 -33.34 -76.55 -37.26
C THR A 754 -32.85 -75.08 -37.30
N TYR A 755 -33.69 -74.20 -36.88
CA TYR A 755 -33.33 -72.75 -36.75
C TYR A 755 -32.73 -72.51 -35.39
N THR A 756 -31.65 -71.76 -35.38
CA THR A 756 -31.10 -71.09 -34.18
C THR A 756 -31.42 -69.59 -34.24
N ILE A 757 -32.17 -69.10 -33.25
CA ILE A 757 -32.58 -67.71 -33.18
C ILE A 757 -32.07 -67.14 -31.86
N THR A 758 -31.21 -66.11 -31.91
CA THR A 758 -30.65 -65.50 -30.73
C THR A 758 -31.04 -64.03 -30.64
N ALA A 759 -31.77 -63.70 -29.58
CA ALA A 759 -32.06 -62.30 -29.19
C ALA A 759 -31.09 -61.88 -28.09
N SER A 760 -30.52 -60.70 -28.20
CA SER A 760 -29.52 -60.17 -27.29
C SER A 760 -29.75 -58.70 -26.97
N ASN A 761 -29.26 -58.24 -25.81
CA ASN A 761 -29.24 -56.82 -25.43
C ASN A 761 -27.80 -56.35 -25.21
N ALA A 762 -27.31 -55.51 -26.11
CA ALA A 762 -25.96 -54.92 -25.97
C ALA A 762 -25.93 -53.70 -25.01
N GLY A 763 -26.99 -53.45 -24.28
CA GLY A 763 -27.04 -52.44 -23.24
C GLY A 763 -27.26 -51.00 -23.71
N PRO A 764 -26.97 -49.98 -22.90
CA PRO A 764 -26.50 -50.07 -21.50
C PRO A 764 -27.58 -50.43 -20.47
N SER A 765 -28.89 -50.33 -20.79
CA SER A 765 -29.94 -50.63 -19.82
C SER A 765 -30.52 -52.03 -20.02
N ASN A 766 -31.04 -52.57 -18.92
CA ASN A 766 -31.83 -53.82 -19.00
C ASN A 766 -33.10 -53.65 -19.86
N ALA A 767 -33.50 -54.71 -20.53
CA ALA A 767 -34.73 -54.78 -21.34
C ALA A 767 -35.67 -55.86 -20.81
N PRO A 768 -36.33 -55.63 -19.69
CA PRO A 768 -37.33 -56.54 -19.16
C PRO A 768 -38.61 -56.51 -20.01
N GLY A 769 -39.31 -57.63 -20.12
CA GLY A 769 -40.58 -57.79 -20.84
C GLY A 769 -40.45 -57.56 -22.36
N SER A 770 -39.28 -57.76 -22.92
CA SER A 770 -39.08 -57.71 -24.37
C SER A 770 -39.79 -58.86 -25.05
N THR A 771 -40.26 -58.68 -26.28
CA THR A 771 -40.99 -59.71 -27.02
C THR A 771 -40.11 -60.29 -28.14
N VAL A 772 -39.94 -61.56 -28.23
CA VAL A 772 -39.34 -62.27 -29.38
C VAL A 772 -40.44 -62.95 -30.16
N SER A 773 -40.60 -62.65 -31.43
CA SER A 773 -41.57 -63.27 -32.29
C SER A 773 -40.94 -63.81 -33.57
N ASP A 774 -41.33 -65.00 -33.94
CA ASP A 774 -40.97 -65.60 -35.19
C ASP A 774 -42.18 -66.42 -35.73
N THR A 775 -42.59 -66.06 -36.93
CA THR A 775 -43.69 -66.78 -37.60
C THR A 775 -43.10 -67.76 -38.64
N PHE A 776 -43.20 -69.04 -38.42
CA PHE A 776 -42.71 -70.04 -39.35
C PHE A 776 -43.66 -70.19 -40.54
N PRO A 777 -43.16 -70.42 -41.77
CA PRO A 777 -43.96 -70.71 -42.92
C PRO A 777 -44.90 -71.84 -42.71
N ALA A 778 -46.10 -71.81 -43.27
CA ALA A 778 -47.12 -72.85 -43.14
C ALA A 778 -46.64 -74.29 -43.61
N SER A 779 -45.57 -74.38 -44.40
CA SER A 779 -44.91 -75.57 -44.83
C SER A 779 -44.00 -76.23 -43.76
N LEU A 780 -43.84 -75.49 -42.57
CA LEU A 780 -43.02 -75.97 -41.44
C LEU A 780 -43.93 -76.30 -40.25
N THR A 781 -43.66 -77.43 -39.59
CA THR A 781 -44.21 -77.73 -38.26
C THR A 781 -43.05 -77.72 -37.29
N CYS A 782 -43.02 -76.79 -36.37
CA CYS A 782 -41.88 -76.55 -35.54
C CYS A 782 -42.17 -76.78 -34.05
N ASN A 783 -41.22 -77.41 -33.37
CA ASN A 783 -41.11 -77.37 -31.90
C ASN A 783 -39.82 -76.71 -31.54
N TRP A 784 -39.87 -75.87 -30.50
CA TRP A 784 -38.68 -75.08 -30.10
C TRP A 784 -38.37 -75.12 -28.60
N THR A 785 -37.13 -75.03 -28.27
CA THR A 785 -36.63 -74.85 -26.91
C THR A 785 -35.89 -73.54 -26.81
N CYS A 786 -35.84 -72.92 -25.62
CA CYS A 786 -35.09 -71.72 -25.38
C CYS A 786 -34.20 -71.88 -24.18
N VAL A 787 -33.00 -71.30 -24.29
CA VAL A 787 -32.00 -71.19 -23.21
C VAL A 787 -31.53 -69.75 -23.10
N GLY A 788 -31.55 -69.20 -21.89
CA GLY A 788 -30.99 -67.88 -21.55
C GLY A 788 -29.53 -67.91 -21.22
N ALA A 789 -28.80 -66.88 -21.57
CA ALA A 789 -27.41 -66.68 -21.18
C ALA A 789 -27.21 -65.25 -20.73
N GLY A 790 -26.19 -64.95 -19.89
CA GLY A 790 -25.95 -63.61 -19.33
C GLY A 790 -27.11 -63.08 -18.51
N GLY A 791 -27.88 -63.93 -17.84
CA GLY A 791 -29.05 -63.52 -17.05
C GLY A 791 -30.33 -63.36 -17.89
N GLY A 792 -30.30 -63.63 -19.21
CA GLY A 792 -31.48 -63.65 -20.08
C GLY A 792 -32.43 -64.70 -19.67
N THR A 793 -33.75 -64.53 -19.73
CA THR A 793 -34.78 -65.50 -19.41
C THR A 793 -35.84 -65.54 -20.50
N CYS A 794 -36.30 -66.74 -20.81
CA CYS A 794 -37.31 -67.05 -21.83
C CYS A 794 -38.15 -68.30 -21.42
N THR A 795 -39.27 -68.49 -22.11
CA THR A 795 -40.07 -69.73 -21.99
C THR A 795 -39.30 -70.91 -22.48
N ALA A 796 -39.11 -71.94 -21.67
CA ALA A 796 -38.17 -73.06 -21.92
C ALA A 796 -38.46 -73.84 -23.21
N SER A 797 -39.70 -73.98 -23.60
CA SER A 797 -40.08 -74.70 -24.87
C SER A 797 -41.51 -74.37 -25.32
N GLY A 798 -41.77 -74.52 -26.56
CA GLY A 798 -43.09 -74.42 -27.18
C GLY A 798 -43.23 -75.05 -28.54
N SER A 799 -44.38 -74.94 -29.18
CA SER A 799 -44.67 -75.46 -30.51
C SER A 799 -45.34 -74.46 -31.39
N GLY A 800 -45.17 -74.53 -32.73
CA GLY A 800 -45.63 -73.53 -33.69
C GLY A 800 -44.76 -72.27 -33.62
N ASN A 801 -45.37 -71.15 -33.95
CA ASN A 801 -44.67 -69.88 -33.95
C ASN A 801 -44.14 -69.51 -32.59
N ILE A 802 -43.05 -68.70 -32.56
CA ILE A 802 -42.53 -68.17 -31.34
C ILE A 802 -43.24 -66.79 -31.10
N ALA A 803 -43.82 -66.61 -29.95
CA ALA A 803 -44.29 -65.32 -29.40
C ALA A 803 -44.05 -65.36 -27.92
N ASP A 804 -42.82 -64.96 -27.54
CA ASP A 804 -42.30 -65.16 -26.19
C ASP A 804 -41.93 -63.84 -25.57
N THR A 805 -42.24 -63.69 -24.28
CA THR A 805 -41.84 -62.53 -23.49
C THR A 805 -40.56 -62.87 -22.71
N VAL A 806 -39.49 -62.11 -22.98
CA VAL A 806 -38.15 -62.39 -22.46
C VAL A 806 -37.67 -61.20 -21.57
N ASN A 807 -36.81 -61.51 -20.63
CA ASN A 807 -36.06 -60.46 -19.95
C ASN A 807 -34.61 -60.57 -20.40
N LEU A 808 -34.12 -59.48 -20.97
CA LEU A 808 -32.75 -59.35 -21.48
C LEU A 808 -31.99 -58.33 -20.68
N PRO A 809 -31.28 -58.72 -19.62
CA PRO A 809 -30.35 -57.80 -18.96
C PRO A 809 -29.30 -57.27 -19.95
N GLU A 810 -28.60 -56.21 -19.54
CA GLU A 810 -27.40 -55.77 -20.28
C GLU A 810 -26.44 -56.96 -20.49
N GLY A 811 -25.95 -57.16 -21.71
CA GLY A 811 -25.08 -58.24 -22.07
C GLY A 811 -25.80 -59.61 -22.12
N GLY A 812 -27.10 -59.73 -21.76
CA GLY A 812 -27.90 -60.94 -21.75
C GLY A 812 -28.44 -61.31 -23.12
N SER A 813 -28.71 -62.62 -23.29
CA SER A 813 -29.29 -63.14 -24.53
C SER A 813 -30.21 -64.36 -24.24
N THR A 814 -31.10 -64.63 -25.19
CA THR A 814 -31.90 -65.82 -25.25
C THR A 814 -31.74 -66.52 -26.60
N THR A 815 -31.54 -67.82 -26.60
CA THR A 815 -31.32 -68.62 -27.85
C THR A 815 -32.37 -69.66 -27.96
N TYR A 816 -33.19 -69.58 -29.02
CA TYR A 816 -34.17 -70.51 -29.38
C TYR A 816 -33.57 -71.50 -30.39
N THR A 817 -33.84 -72.83 -30.20
CA THR A 817 -33.53 -73.90 -31.11
C THR A 817 -34.88 -74.47 -31.58
N ALA A 818 -35.29 -74.11 -32.83
CA ALA A 818 -36.55 -74.59 -33.39
C ALA A 818 -36.31 -75.71 -34.41
N SER A 819 -36.71 -76.88 -34.05
CA SER A 819 -36.64 -78.02 -34.90
C SER A 819 -37.96 -78.19 -35.68
N CYS A 820 -37.91 -78.02 -36.98
CA CYS A 820 -39.05 -77.98 -37.87
C CYS A 820 -39.05 -79.15 -38.87
N THR A 821 -40.17 -79.81 -39.01
CA THR A 821 -40.41 -80.77 -40.10
C THR A 821 -40.96 -80.07 -41.34
N ILE A 822 -40.44 -80.32 -42.47
CA ILE A 822 -40.82 -79.70 -43.73
C ILE A 822 -41.93 -80.61 -44.41
N SER A 823 -43.05 -79.98 -44.78
CA SER A 823 -44.10 -80.70 -45.49
C SER A 823 -43.58 -81.37 -46.76
N ALA A 824 -43.93 -82.65 -47.02
CA ALA A 824 -43.54 -83.33 -48.23
C ALA A 824 -44.12 -82.69 -49.51
N ALA A 825 -45.16 -81.82 -49.34
CA ALA A 825 -45.82 -81.09 -50.46
C ALA A 825 -45.18 -79.65 -50.61
N ALA A 826 -44.14 -79.32 -49.88
CA ALA A 826 -43.48 -78.04 -49.97
C ALA A 826 -42.78 -77.85 -51.31
N THR A 827 -43.11 -76.76 -52.06
CA THR A 827 -42.50 -76.47 -53.36
C THR A 827 -42.00 -75.02 -53.29
N GLY A 828 -40.76 -74.72 -53.81
CA GLY A 828 -40.16 -73.38 -53.84
C GLY A 828 -39.22 -73.09 -52.65
N THR A 829 -38.57 -71.96 -52.60
CA THR A 829 -37.74 -71.54 -51.48
C THR A 829 -38.61 -71.09 -50.33
N PRO A 830 -38.48 -71.64 -49.13
CA PRO A 830 -39.08 -71.01 -47.96
C PRO A 830 -38.48 -69.65 -47.76
N GLY A 831 -39.29 -68.62 -48.01
CA GLY A 831 -38.86 -67.21 -47.73
C GLY A 831 -38.54 -67.05 -46.26
N PRO A 832 -37.57 -66.26 -45.90
CA PRO A 832 -37.30 -65.94 -44.53
C PRO A 832 -38.54 -65.30 -43.92
N ALA A 833 -39.13 -65.92 -42.92
CA ALA A 833 -40.14 -65.26 -42.08
C ALA A 833 -39.50 -64.11 -41.27
N ALA A 834 -40.19 -62.98 -41.11
CA ALA A 834 -39.70 -61.90 -40.33
C ALA A 834 -39.62 -62.32 -38.83
N THR A 835 -38.43 -62.28 -38.27
CA THR A 835 -38.21 -62.48 -36.86
C THR A 835 -37.95 -61.16 -36.24
N THR A 836 -38.66 -60.76 -35.17
CA THR A 836 -38.53 -59.44 -34.51
C THR A 836 -38.23 -59.62 -33.02
N CYS A 837 -37.52 -58.60 -32.46
CA CYS A 837 -37.34 -58.43 -31.04
C CYS A 837 -37.71 -56.99 -30.69
N GLU A 838 -38.70 -56.83 -29.83
CA GLU A 838 -39.23 -55.50 -29.42
C GLU A 838 -39.14 -55.35 -27.90
N ARG A 839 -38.87 -54.12 -27.43
CA ARG A 839 -38.86 -53.79 -26.00
C ARG A 839 -40.30 -53.73 -25.47
N GLY A 840 -40.55 -54.39 -24.35
CA GLY A 840 -41.82 -54.31 -23.62
C GLY A 840 -42.07 -52.84 -23.15
N THR A 841 -43.25 -52.33 -23.45
CA THR A 841 -43.67 -50.97 -23.03
C THR A 841 -44.16 -50.99 -21.59
N THR A 842 -43.39 -50.35 -20.70
CA THR A 842 -43.95 -49.70 -19.48
C THR A 842 -43.70 -48.20 -19.57
N ILE A 843 -44.83 -47.48 -19.82
CA ILE A 843 -45.04 -46.01 -19.65
C ILE A 843 -44.48 -45.08 -20.75
N ALA A 844 -45.41 -44.61 -21.56
CA ALA A 844 -45.52 -43.28 -22.17
C ALA A 844 -44.26 -42.50 -22.56
N SER A 845 -43.77 -42.76 -23.79
CA SER A 845 -43.44 -41.70 -24.76
C SER A 845 -43.45 -42.26 -26.17
N ARG A 846 -44.27 -41.66 -27.04
CA ARG A 846 -44.38 -42.06 -28.44
C ARG A 846 -43.08 -41.80 -29.19
N LYS A 847 -42.31 -42.85 -29.46
CA LYS A 847 -41.36 -42.92 -30.58
C LYS A 847 -41.68 -44.15 -31.42
N PRO A 848 -41.53 -44.10 -32.75
CA PRO A 848 -41.92 -45.19 -33.64
C PRO A 848 -41.14 -46.47 -33.35
N PRO A 849 -41.73 -47.68 -33.61
CA PRO A 849 -41.10 -48.98 -33.34
C PRO A 849 -39.83 -49.15 -34.17
N TRP A 850 -38.79 -49.59 -33.50
CA TRP A 850 -37.50 -49.95 -34.11
C TRP A 850 -37.66 -51.34 -34.74
N THR A 851 -37.64 -51.41 -36.08
CA THR A 851 -37.56 -52.68 -36.81
C THR A 851 -36.11 -53.11 -36.86
N CYS A 852 -35.87 -54.33 -36.35
CA CYS A 852 -34.55 -54.98 -36.42
C CYS A 852 -34.31 -55.44 -37.87
N GLY A 853 -33.59 -54.62 -38.63
CA GLY A 853 -33.24 -55.01 -40.01
C GLY A 853 -32.10 -55.98 -40.08
N SER A 854 -32.32 -57.20 -40.61
CA SER A 854 -31.27 -58.15 -41.00
C SER A 854 -30.35 -57.47 -42.03
N ARG A 855 -29.07 -57.37 -41.73
CA ARG A 855 -28.07 -57.02 -42.74
C ARG A 855 -27.77 -58.15 -43.66
N MET A 856 -28.26 -58.10 -44.90
CA MET A 856 -27.66 -58.81 -46.04
C MET A 856 -26.46 -58.07 -46.55
N ALA A 857 -25.35 -58.75 -46.71
CA ALA A 857 -24.17 -58.29 -47.40
C ALA A 857 -24.42 -58.19 -48.88
N LEU A 858 -24.18 -57.02 -49.50
CA LEU A 858 -23.96 -56.93 -50.95
C LEU A 858 -22.96 -55.71 -51.25
N PRO A 859 -22.36 -55.70 -52.46
CA PRO A 859 -20.94 -55.49 -52.62
C PRO A 859 -20.57 -54.07 -52.98
N ARG A 860 -19.33 -53.78 -52.92
CA ARG A 860 -18.62 -52.57 -53.22
C ARG A 860 -18.95 -51.97 -54.60
N LYS A 861 -19.23 -50.67 -54.67
CA LYS A 861 -18.87 -49.86 -55.81
C LYS A 861 -18.26 -48.53 -55.33
N ARG A 862 -17.05 -48.27 -55.81
CA ARG A 862 -16.28 -46.99 -55.61
C ARG A 862 -16.98 -45.89 -56.41
N ILE A 863 -17.05 -44.69 -55.90
CA ILE A 863 -16.84 -43.42 -56.65
C ILE A 863 -16.25 -42.40 -55.68
N SER A 864 -15.23 -41.70 -56.15
CA SER A 864 -14.36 -40.68 -55.66
C SER A 864 -15.04 -39.34 -55.41
N GLY A 865 -14.49 -38.56 -54.43
CA GLY A 865 -14.63 -37.12 -54.56
C GLY A 865 -14.48 -36.34 -53.21
N GLN A 866 -13.28 -35.95 -52.93
CA GLN A 866 -12.82 -34.64 -52.42
C GLN A 866 -13.33 -34.09 -51.06
N TRP A 867 -12.39 -33.99 -50.15
CA TRP A 867 -11.80 -32.88 -49.35
C TRP A 867 -12.72 -31.96 -48.57
N LEU A 868 -12.56 -31.92 -47.28
CA LEU A 868 -12.03 -30.78 -46.56
C LEU A 868 -11.61 -31.15 -45.13
N ALA A 869 -10.50 -30.60 -44.75
CA ALA A 869 -9.69 -30.91 -43.60
C ALA A 869 -10.23 -30.36 -42.26
N SER A 870 -9.94 -31.06 -41.20
CA SER A 870 -9.98 -30.55 -39.84
C SER A 870 -8.65 -30.84 -39.17
N PRO A 871 -8.09 -29.88 -38.37
CA PRO A 871 -6.75 -30.06 -37.82
C PRO A 871 -6.79 -30.74 -36.46
N ALA A 872 -5.83 -31.64 -36.28
CA ALA A 872 -5.53 -32.35 -35.06
C ALA A 872 -4.69 -31.50 -34.08
N ARG A 873 -4.96 -31.74 -32.81
CA ARG A 873 -4.15 -31.35 -31.66
C ARG A 873 -2.85 -32.16 -31.60
N HIS A 874 -1.74 -31.51 -31.17
CA HIS A 874 -0.64 -32.25 -30.56
C HIS A 874 -0.20 -31.65 -29.25
N ARG A 875 0.02 -32.55 -28.33
CA ARG A 875 0.51 -32.40 -26.96
C ARG A 875 2.01 -32.19 -26.89
N ALA A 876 2.38 -31.58 -25.79
CA ALA A 876 3.72 -31.36 -25.22
C ALA A 876 4.52 -32.62 -24.95
N HIS A 877 5.84 -32.45 -24.97
CA HIS A 877 6.77 -33.00 -23.96
C HIS A 877 8.11 -32.27 -24.03
N SER A 878 8.57 -31.78 -22.86
CA SER A 878 9.96 -31.44 -22.51
C SER A 878 10.76 -32.76 -22.29
N PRO A 879 12.12 -32.85 -22.27
CA PRO A 879 13.00 -32.03 -21.45
C PRO A 879 14.46 -31.85 -21.93
N HIS A 880 15.17 -30.91 -21.22
CA HIS A 880 16.62 -30.85 -20.91
C HIS A 880 17.70 -30.70 -21.98
N GLY A 881 18.60 -29.72 -21.73
CA GLY A 881 20.05 -29.89 -21.95
C GLY A 881 20.77 -28.72 -22.58
N ARG A 882 21.41 -27.93 -21.78
CA ARG A 882 22.70 -27.22 -21.82
C ARG A 882 23.42 -26.85 -23.12
N LEU A 883 23.98 -25.61 -23.05
CA LEU A 883 25.28 -25.07 -23.50
C LEU A 883 25.44 -24.56 -24.93
N GLY A 884 25.90 -23.30 -24.99
CA GLY A 884 26.99 -22.93 -25.87
C GLY A 884 26.77 -21.74 -26.81
N SER A 885 27.22 -20.59 -26.36
CA SER A 885 28.07 -19.56 -27.02
C SER A 885 27.77 -19.02 -28.41
N THR A 886 27.93 -17.70 -28.46
CA THR A 886 28.57 -16.80 -29.43
C THR A 886 27.75 -16.22 -30.58
N ALA A 887 27.62 -14.94 -30.44
CA ALA A 887 28.08 -13.83 -31.30
C ALA A 887 27.42 -13.54 -32.66
N THR A 888 27.05 -12.32 -32.74
CA THR A 888 27.24 -11.30 -33.80
C THR A 888 26.18 -11.01 -34.86
N THR A 889 25.95 -9.69 -34.90
CA THR A 889 25.61 -8.81 -36.01
C THR A 889 24.17 -8.56 -36.42
N ALA A 890 23.83 -7.29 -36.19
CA ALA A 890 22.79 -6.53 -36.90
C ALA A 890 23.21 -6.31 -38.39
N PRO A 891 22.43 -5.75 -39.33
CA PRO A 891 21.63 -4.53 -39.15
C PRO A 891 20.33 -4.35 -40.03
N THR A 892 19.64 -3.27 -39.75
CA THR A 892 18.89 -2.32 -40.61
C THR A 892 17.50 -2.62 -41.16
N ALA A 893 16.55 -1.85 -40.76
CA ALA A 893 15.88 -0.69 -41.34
C ALA A 893 14.49 -0.84 -41.93
N ARG A 894 13.66 0.13 -41.53
CA ARG A 894 12.57 0.84 -42.21
C ARG A 894 11.11 0.39 -41.98
N SER A 895 10.44 1.35 -41.37
CA SER A 895 8.99 1.60 -41.38
C SER A 895 8.43 1.87 -42.80
N PRO A 896 7.12 1.91 -43.04
CA PRO A 896 6.24 2.97 -42.55
C PRO A 896 4.76 2.57 -42.26
N THR A 897 4.13 3.47 -41.52
CA THR A 897 2.69 3.67 -41.32
C THR A 897 1.84 3.73 -42.62
N PRO A 898 0.47 3.51 -42.57
CA PRO A 898 -0.46 4.49 -42.03
C PRO A 898 -1.76 3.92 -41.37
N CYS A 899 -2.38 4.77 -40.57
CA CYS A 899 -3.80 4.76 -40.15
C CYS A 899 -4.76 4.96 -41.38
N PRO A 900 -6.07 4.61 -41.36
CA PRO A 900 -7.05 5.29 -40.55
C PRO A 900 -8.40 4.57 -40.20
N THR A 901 -9.23 5.28 -39.41
CA THR A 901 -10.71 5.38 -39.36
C THR A 901 -11.50 4.43 -38.45
N ALA A 902 -12.05 5.02 -37.45
CA ALA A 902 -13.41 5.25 -36.97
C ALA A 902 -14.48 4.17 -37.16
N ALA A 903 -15.15 3.81 -36.08
CA ALA A 903 -16.61 3.78 -35.96
C ALA A 903 -17.12 3.30 -34.59
N THR A 904 -17.96 4.15 -34.00
CA THR A 904 -19.29 3.95 -33.38
C THR A 904 -19.42 3.20 -32.03
N VAL A 905 -19.91 4.02 -31.11
CA VAL A 905 -20.52 3.69 -29.78
C VAL A 905 -21.94 3.12 -30.03
N PRO A 906 -22.47 2.30 -29.08
CA PRO A 906 -23.86 2.49 -28.71
C PRO A 906 -24.06 2.76 -27.22
N ALA A 907 -24.96 3.70 -26.95
CA ALA A 907 -25.51 4.11 -25.69
C ALA A 907 -26.42 3.03 -25.09
N ILE A 908 -26.44 2.95 -23.74
CA ILE A 908 -27.54 2.34 -23.00
C ILE A 908 -27.93 3.27 -21.83
N SER A 909 -29.24 3.42 -21.74
CA SER A 909 -30.10 4.31 -20.99
C SER A 909 -30.10 4.16 -19.48
N CYS A 910 -30.38 5.29 -18.84
CA CYS A 910 -30.80 5.48 -17.44
C CYS A 910 -32.31 5.25 -17.24
N PRO A 911 -32.79 4.92 -16.07
CA PRO A 911 -34.15 5.29 -15.67
C PRO A 911 -34.18 6.34 -14.55
N ARG A 912 -35.18 7.21 -14.71
CA ARG A 912 -35.62 8.33 -13.86
C ARG A 912 -36.20 7.86 -12.52
N ILE A 913 -36.09 8.72 -11.50
CA ILE A 913 -37.15 9.00 -10.53
C ILE A 913 -37.13 10.51 -10.16
N ILE A 914 -38.33 11.02 -10.01
CA ILE A 914 -38.90 12.38 -10.00
C ILE A 914 -38.92 13.00 -8.60
N GLY A 915 -38.84 14.35 -8.56
CA GLY A 915 -39.29 15.17 -7.39
C GLY A 915 -38.61 16.53 -7.35
N SER A 916 -39.09 17.46 -7.86
CA SER A 916 -39.91 18.67 -7.99
C SER A 916 -39.50 19.86 -7.12
N LEU A 917 -39.58 21.06 -7.75
CA LEU A 917 -39.79 22.47 -7.31
C LEU A 917 -38.50 23.24 -6.88
N SER A 918 -38.27 24.49 -7.30
CA SER A 918 -38.81 25.45 -8.24
C SER A 918 -37.94 26.72 -8.29
N ARG A 919 -37.89 27.36 -9.48
CA ARG A 919 -37.67 28.82 -9.75
C ARG A 919 -36.22 29.36 -9.50
N THR A 920 -35.60 30.11 -10.37
CA THR A 920 -35.87 30.96 -11.55
C THR A 920 -34.56 31.31 -12.23
N ALA A 921 -34.58 31.40 -13.55
CA ALA A 921 -33.52 31.83 -14.47
C ALA A 921 -33.32 33.39 -14.42
N PRO A 922 -32.29 33.97 -15.12
CA PRO A 922 -32.03 33.76 -16.56
C PRO A 922 -30.56 33.76 -17.02
N LYS A 923 -30.33 33.15 -18.18
CA LYS A 923 -29.27 33.42 -19.18
C LYS A 923 -29.45 34.78 -19.88
N PRO A 924 -28.49 35.39 -20.61
CA PRO A 924 -27.65 34.89 -21.71
C PRO A 924 -26.29 35.64 -21.90
N PRO A 925 -25.58 35.71 -23.04
CA PRO A 925 -25.49 34.86 -24.25
C PRO A 925 -24.04 34.57 -24.72
N CYS A 926 -23.90 33.63 -25.66
CA CYS A 926 -22.71 33.39 -26.52
C CYS A 926 -22.37 34.57 -27.42
N ARG A 927 -21.06 34.79 -27.67
CA ARG A 927 -20.54 35.14 -29.02
C ARG A 927 -19.04 34.87 -29.15
N LYS A 928 -18.76 34.14 -30.22
CA LYS A 928 -17.59 33.98 -31.09
C LYS A 928 -16.26 33.56 -30.48
#